data_a753d164a608fc618c850be317223a1c
#
_entry.id   a753d164a608fc618c850be317223a1c
#
_cell.length_a   1.000
_cell.length_b   1.000
_cell.length_c   1.000
_cell.angle_alpha   90.00
_cell.angle_beta   90.00
_cell.angle_gamma   90.00
#
_symmetry.space_group_name_H-M   'P 1'
#
loop_
_entity.id
_entity.type
_entity.pdbx_description
1 polymer ?
#
loop_
_entity_poly.entity_id
_entity_poly.type
_entity_poly.pdbx_seq_one_letter_code
_entity_poly.pdbx_strand_id
1 'polypeptide(L)'
;MIDSYVKTKNGRQAIKAYEPHEMKLPVLTFKELQKNHKITKYATKYICLDTETSHTTNTCGWVYQWAAKLGGLYVYGRKPSEIIDFMQRVAEHYELSPDKKIILYIHNASYDLQYLKLFLRQYDPTADFLAIDNHSILQCDVVGFRIICSYKLTNMSLAALADAYAETYTKAVGEIDYNIVRFQDSQLSDSDWFYMFSDVASQDDGIKGYLKMQGYRYAFKAPITSTGFVRANCRKAAKADTYWRDEFLEMRLDVEQYNLCRQAFMGGVCIASFMYAGKTTRGKNLRHKDFTSSYPARQLLDYFPTGAPSWYGDIESEEELESVCDEYCCVFVLTLDNVHIKRGVTAPCIPSSKCIHKENELKLNGKIVQATTLTIVCCELDYKWIKRQYTYDAIAVDKMLIFDRGEMPKWLKDEVFEYFKNKCTLKNADDEQSIMLYGKSKNMLNGIYGMTATAIIRDKFEMDDNWKLSKQELTEDDEESALNRYYRSYNNFMPYQYAIWTTAHARDALYTMIECTGDNDGIDDYNNDVYDLTDVYKNFLYCDTDSVFYIETTENAKRMQNYQIYCRNRAIKAGAYVDDKYLGEPTDEPQITAFRAIHAKCYAMREWNKKHGKFELNVVIAGIPKAATKWVNGKPIKKTNAQELGKIDNLADDFKFSHCGGTRCVYYERPVEIIDINGHTTEIASSAVIENIDKVISNTMYTKGADYTPLKIRQETE
;
A
#
# COMPACT_ATOMS: atom_id res chain seq x y z
N MET A 1 -18.07 -36.53 -11.13
CA MET A 1 -17.41 -35.89 -12.32
C MET A 1 -18.43 -35.01 -13.05
N ILE A 2 -18.01 -33.80 -13.43
CA ILE A 2 -18.82 -32.88 -14.25
C ILE A 2 -18.05 -32.43 -15.49
N ASP A 3 -18.76 -32.23 -16.60
CA ASP A 3 -18.25 -31.55 -17.79
C ASP A 3 -18.55 -30.06 -17.66
N SER A 4 -17.57 -29.20 -17.89
CA SER A 4 -17.71 -27.74 -17.78
C SER A 4 -16.78 -27.03 -18.75
N TYR A 5 -16.67 -25.73 -18.63
CA TYR A 5 -15.82 -24.89 -19.46
C TYR A 5 -14.99 -23.93 -18.62
N VAL A 6 -13.88 -23.49 -19.17
CA VAL A 6 -13.08 -22.38 -18.67
C VAL A 6 -12.95 -21.30 -19.71
N LYS A 7 -12.82 -20.04 -19.27
CA LYS A 7 -12.67 -18.90 -20.16
C LYS A 7 -11.23 -18.78 -20.65
N THR A 8 -11.07 -18.64 -21.94
CA THR A 8 -9.78 -18.39 -22.61
C THR A 8 -9.81 -17.04 -23.31
N LYS A 9 -8.66 -16.51 -23.71
CA LYS A 9 -8.55 -15.29 -24.51
C LYS A 9 -9.33 -15.41 -25.83
N ASN A 10 -9.49 -16.63 -26.36
CA ASN A 10 -10.15 -16.90 -27.67
C ASN A 10 -11.52 -17.55 -27.55
N GLY A 11 -12.14 -17.60 -26.37
CA GLY A 11 -13.46 -18.18 -26.16
C GLY A 11 -13.55 -19.08 -24.93
N ARG A 12 -14.11 -20.30 -25.09
CA ARG A 12 -14.28 -21.27 -24.00
C ARG A 12 -13.56 -22.58 -24.34
N GLN A 13 -12.92 -23.19 -23.35
CA GLN A 13 -12.30 -24.51 -23.44
C GLN A 13 -13.06 -25.49 -22.56
N ALA A 14 -13.44 -26.65 -23.12
CA ALA A 14 -14.09 -27.72 -22.37
C ALA A 14 -13.09 -28.37 -21.39
N ILE A 15 -13.57 -28.68 -20.21
CA ILE A 15 -12.82 -29.37 -19.15
C ILE A 15 -13.67 -30.47 -18.52
N LYS A 16 -13.00 -31.42 -17.86
CA LYS A 16 -13.61 -32.35 -16.93
C LYS A 16 -13.11 -32.06 -15.52
N ALA A 17 -14.03 -31.95 -14.59
CA ALA A 17 -13.72 -31.74 -13.19
C ALA A 17 -14.25 -32.90 -12.33
N TYR A 18 -13.56 -33.21 -11.26
CA TYR A 18 -13.77 -34.39 -10.44
C TYR A 18 -13.99 -34.02 -8.98
N GLU A 19 -14.80 -34.79 -8.29
CA GLU A 19 -14.83 -34.73 -6.82
C GLU A 19 -13.56 -35.37 -6.24
N PRO A 20 -13.17 -35.06 -4.98
CA PRO A 20 -11.92 -35.56 -4.40
C PRO A 20 -11.78 -37.09 -4.47
N HIS A 21 -12.87 -37.83 -4.30
CA HIS A 21 -12.86 -39.29 -4.31
C HIS A 21 -12.77 -39.92 -5.71
N GLU A 22 -13.06 -39.18 -6.78
CA GLU A 22 -12.99 -39.63 -8.18
C GLU A 22 -11.69 -39.20 -8.88
N MET A 23 -10.93 -38.27 -8.30
CA MET A 23 -9.77 -37.68 -8.99
C MET A 23 -8.63 -38.66 -9.22
N LYS A 24 -7.98 -38.52 -10.36
CA LYS A 24 -6.73 -39.21 -10.67
C LYS A 24 -5.58 -38.21 -10.66
N LEU A 25 -4.73 -38.34 -9.66
CA LEU A 25 -3.62 -37.40 -9.44
C LEU A 25 -2.52 -37.58 -10.50
N PRO A 26 -2.00 -36.47 -11.07
CA PRO A 26 -0.93 -36.55 -12.07
C PRO A 26 0.41 -36.92 -11.44
N VAL A 27 1.33 -37.44 -12.23
CA VAL A 27 2.70 -37.65 -11.76
C VAL A 27 3.39 -36.32 -11.48
N LEU A 28 3.97 -36.17 -10.29
CA LEU A 28 4.73 -34.98 -9.89
C LEU A 28 6.20 -35.31 -9.67
N THR A 29 7.06 -34.37 -10.04
CA THR A 29 8.47 -34.38 -9.72
C THR A 29 8.74 -33.51 -8.52
N PHE A 30 9.56 -33.96 -7.58
CA PHE A 30 9.99 -33.20 -6.41
C PHE A 30 11.45 -32.80 -6.55
N LYS A 31 11.80 -31.61 -6.05
CA LYS A 31 13.16 -31.06 -6.01
C LYS A 31 13.50 -30.55 -4.63
N GLU A 32 14.75 -30.67 -4.27
CA GLU A 32 15.28 -30.25 -2.99
C GLU A 32 15.52 -28.73 -2.96
N LEU A 33 15.17 -28.14 -1.81
CA LEU A 33 15.53 -26.78 -1.42
C LEU A 33 16.24 -26.86 -0.06
N GLN A 34 17.52 -26.53 -0.05
CA GLN A 34 18.27 -26.39 1.19
C GLN A 34 18.17 -24.96 1.71
N LYS A 35 17.72 -24.79 2.94
CA LYS A 35 17.66 -23.51 3.63
C LYS A 35 17.96 -23.70 5.11
N ASN A 36 18.90 -22.91 5.65
CA ASN A 36 19.30 -22.96 7.06
C ASN A 36 19.64 -24.39 7.55
N HIS A 37 20.44 -25.13 6.79
CA HIS A 37 20.83 -26.51 7.04
C HIS A 37 19.70 -27.56 7.00
N LYS A 38 18.47 -27.14 6.70
CA LYS A 38 17.31 -28.03 6.51
C LYS A 38 17.07 -28.25 5.02
N ILE A 39 16.84 -29.49 4.62
CA ILE A 39 16.47 -29.86 3.26
C ILE A 39 14.98 -30.15 3.25
N THR A 40 14.26 -29.45 2.37
CA THR A 40 12.84 -29.70 2.11
C THR A 40 12.64 -30.02 0.64
N LYS A 41 11.89 -31.06 0.31
CA LYS A 41 11.52 -31.42 -1.06
C LYS A 41 10.22 -30.73 -1.44
N TYR A 42 10.20 -30.06 -2.58
CA TYR A 42 9.02 -29.41 -3.11
C TYR A 42 8.60 -29.96 -4.45
N ALA A 43 7.30 -30.13 -4.65
CA ALA A 43 6.75 -30.43 -5.97
C ALA A 43 7.11 -29.31 -6.96
N THR A 44 7.39 -29.68 -8.20
CA THR A 44 7.73 -28.72 -9.27
C THR A 44 6.49 -28.02 -9.84
N LYS A 45 5.31 -28.57 -9.60
CA LYS A 45 4.00 -27.97 -9.86
C LYS A 45 3.36 -27.55 -8.54
N TYR A 46 2.40 -26.64 -8.61
CA TYR A 46 1.63 -26.13 -7.48
C TYR A 46 0.14 -26.34 -7.72
N ILE A 47 -0.64 -26.14 -6.68
CA ILE A 47 -2.11 -26.16 -6.71
C ILE A 47 -2.59 -24.71 -6.67
N CYS A 48 -3.59 -24.36 -7.47
CA CYS A 48 -4.41 -23.16 -7.28
C CYS A 48 -5.76 -23.57 -6.71
N LEU A 49 -6.22 -22.89 -5.67
CA LEU A 49 -7.49 -23.11 -5.01
C LEU A 49 -8.23 -21.78 -4.86
N ASP A 50 -9.53 -21.83 -5.04
CA ASP A 50 -10.43 -20.70 -4.84
C ASP A 50 -11.73 -21.16 -4.19
N THR A 51 -12.39 -20.29 -3.39
CA THR A 51 -13.66 -20.57 -2.73
C THR A 51 -14.70 -19.52 -3.07
N GLU A 52 -15.94 -19.94 -3.29
CA GLU A 52 -17.09 -19.05 -3.38
C GLU A 52 -17.90 -19.11 -2.11
N THR A 53 -18.30 -17.94 -1.63
CA THR A 53 -18.99 -17.80 -0.37
C THR A 53 -20.34 -17.13 -0.53
N SER A 54 -21.26 -17.49 0.33
CA SER A 54 -22.56 -16.86 0.48
C SER A 54 -22.76 -16.38 1.90
N HIS A 55 -23.68 -15.47 2.13
CA HIS A 55 -23.97 -14.91 3.45
C HIS A 55 -25.44 -14.51 3.56
N THR A 56 -25.92 -14.42 4.77
CA THR A 56 -27.19 -13.77 5.11
C THR A 56 -26.97 -12.35 5.59
N THR A 57 -28.04 -11.55 5.65
CA THR A 57 -27.99 -10.20 6.23
C THR A 57 -27.62 -10.18 7.71
N ASN A 58 -27.57 -11.34 8.36
CA ASN A 58 -27.34 -11.51 9.78
C ASN A 58 -25.91 -11.95 10.14
N THR A 59 -24.90 -11.50 9.39
CA THR A 59 -23.51 -11.61 9.85
C THR A 59 -22.87 -13.00 9.80
N CYS A 60 -23.45 -13.96 9.11
CA CYS A 60 -22.85 -15.27 8.90
C CYS A 60 -22.58 -15.52 7.43
N GLY A 61 -21.37 -15.96 7.09
CA GLY A 61 -20.98 -16.39 5.77
C GLY A 61 -20.48 -17.84 5.77
N TRP A 62 -20.59 -18.51 4.64
CA TRP A 62 -20.14 -19.90 4.47
C TRP A 62 -19.64 -20.13 3.06
N VAL A 63 -18.77 -21.13 2.90
CA VAL A 63 -18.35 -21.62 1.58
C VAL A 63 -19.48 -22.51 1.02
N TYR A 64 -19.94 -22.22 -0.18
CA TYR A 64 -20.94 -23.03 -0.87
C TYR A 64 -20.39 -23.77 -2.10
N GLN A 65 -19.18 -23.38 -2.55
CA GLN A 65 -18.50 -23.94 -3.70
C GLN A 65 -17.00 -23.69 -3.59
N TRP A 66 -16.20 -24.61 -4.06
CA TRP A 66 -14.75 -24.45 -4.22
C TRP A 66 -14.24 -25.22 -5.42
N ALA A 67 -13.10 -24.80 -5.95
CA ALA A 67 -12.37 -25.55 -6.95
C ALA A 67 -10.86 -25.48 -6.72
N ALA A 68 -10.17 -26.54 -7.17
CA ALA A 68 -8.71 -26.60 -7.20
C ALA A 68 -8.22 -27.06 -8.57
N LYS A 69 -7.03 -26.57 -8.95
CA LYS A 69 -6.36 -26.96 -10.20
C LYS A 69 -4.93 -27.40 -9.90
N LEU A 70 -4.57 -28.59 -10.38
CA LEU A 70 -3.22 -29.14 -10.32
C LEU A 70 -2.79 -29.59 -11.74
N GLY A 71 -2.05 -28.72 -12.44
CA GLY A 71 -1.74 -28.95 -13.85
C GLY A 71 -3.00 -29.03 -14.72
N GLY A 72 -3.26 -30.18 -15.33
CA GLY A 72 -4.50 -30.39 -16.14
C GLY A 72 -5.69 -30.90 -15.35
N LEU A 73 -5.54 -31.23 -14.07
CA LEU A 73 -6.59 -31.76 -13.21
C LEU A 73 -7.37 -30.62 -12.59
N TYR A 74 -8.72 -30.66 -12.71
CA TYR A 74 -9.66 -29.81 -12.00
C TYR A 74 -10.42 -30.65 -10.96
N VAL A 75 -10.49 -30.16 -9.73
CA VAL A 75 -11.20 -30.78 -8.62
C VAL A 75 -12.18 -29.75 -8.05
N TYR A 76 -13.34 -30.19 -7.62
CA TYR A 76 -14.39 -29.31 -7.10
C TYR A 76 -15.12 -29.94 -5.92
N GLY A 77 -15.79 -29.12 -5.16
CA GLY A 77 -16.71 -29.53 -4.10
C GLY A 77 -17.57 -28.37 -3.62
N ARG A 78 -18.35 -28.67 -2.58
CA ARG A 78 -19.38 -27.79 -2.05
C ARG A 78 -19.12 -27.41 -0.58
N LYS A 79 -18.31 -28.17 0.12
CA LYS A 79 -18.06 -28.05 1.57
C LYS A 79 -16.61 -27.84 1.91
N PRO A 80 -16.29 -27.07 2.97
CA PRO A 80 -14.91 -26.92 3.45
C PRO A 80 -14.21 -28.23 3.81
N SER A 81 -14.95 -29.20 4.39
CA SER A 81 -14.39 -30.52 4.73
C SER A 81 -13.89 -31.30 3.52
N GLU A 82 -14.51 -31.11 2.37
CA GLU A 82 -14.06 -31.74 1.10
C GLU A 82 -12.74 -31.17 0.60
N ILE A 83 -12.40 -29.91 0.96
CA ILE A 83 -11.06 -29.36 0.72
C ILE A 83 -10.03 -30.12 1.53
N ILE A 84 -10.36 -30.46 2.77
CA ILE A 84 -9.48 -31.25 3.63
C ILE A 84 -9.35 -32.70 3.09
N ASP A 85 -10.45 -33.34 2.67
CA ASP A 85 -10.41 -34.66 2.01
C ASP A 85 -9.52 -34.61 0.73
N PHE A 86 -9.67 -33.58 -0.08
CA PHE A 86 -8.78 -33.34 -1.23
C PHE A 86 -7.30 -33.24 -0.81
N MET A 87 -6.99 -32.40 0.19
CA MET A 87 -5.64 -32.23 0.70
C MET A 87 -5.09 -33.53 1.27
N GLN A 88 -5.87 -34.26 2.04
CA GLN A 88 -5.47 -35.53 2.62
C GLN A 88 -5.14 -36.56 1.54
N ARG A 89 -5.99 -36.74 0.53
CA ARG A 89 -5.75 -37.65 -0.60
C ARG A 89 -4.49 -37.28 -1.41
N VAL A 90 -4.27 -35.97 -1.60
CA VAL A 90 -3.03 -35.48 -2.23
C VAL A 90 -1.82 -35.79 -1.35
N ALA A 91 -1.93 -35.58 -0.05
CA ALA A 91 -0.84 -35.85 0.89
C ALA A 91 -0.48 -37.34 0.95
N GLU A 92 -1.48 -38.20 1.04
CA GLU A 92 -1.30 -39.68 1.05
C GLU A 92 -0.69 -40.15 -0.25
N HIS A 93 -1.21 -39.73 -1.41
CA HIS A 93 -0.73 -40.19 -2.73
C HIS A 93 0.74 -39.84 -3.00
N TYR A 94 1.16 -38.62 -2.60
CA TYR A 94 2.54 -38.19 -2.80
C TYR A 94 3.42 -38.38 -1.56
N GLU A 95 2.91 -38.98 -0.49
CA GLU A 95 3.62 -39.17 0.78
C GLU A 95 4.18 -37.83 1.28
N LEU A 96 3.32 -36.81 1.36
CA LEU A 96 3.72 -35.47 1.82
C LEU A 96 4.01 -35.47 3.32
N SER A 97 4.90 -34.59 3.73
CA SER A 97 5.35 -34.47 5.13
C SER A 97 5.84 -33.04 5.41
N PRO A 98 6.22 -32.69 6.63
CA PRO A 98 6.85 -31.38 6.91
C PRO A 98 8.07 -31.08 6.03
N ASP A 99 8.77 -32.12 5.54
CA ASP A 99 9.96 -31.99 4.70
C ASP A 99 9.70 -32.33 3.23
N LYS A 100 8.47 -32.68 2.84
CA LYS A 100 8.05 -32.94 1.44
C LYS A 100 6.72 -32.25 1.16
N LYS A 101 6.77 -31.11 0.47
CA LYS A 101 5.63 -30.17 0.39
C LYS A 101 5.20 -29.90 -1.06
N ILE A 102 3.91 -29.52 -1.18
CA ILE A 102 3.34 -28.87 -2.37
C ILE A 102 2.97 -27.42 -2.00
N ILE A 103 3.22 -26.48 -2.91
CA ILE A 103 2.71 -25.12 -2.80
C ILE A 103 1.25 -25.11 -3.24
N LEU A 104 0.40 -24.47 -2.43
CA LEU A 104 -0.99 -24.19 -2.75
C LEU A 104 -1.22 -22.68 -2.75
N TYR A 105 -1.66 -22.12 -3.88
CA TYR A 105 -1.97 -20.70 -4.00
C TYR A 105 -3.46 -20.45 -3.84
N ILE A 106 -3.79 -19.46 -3.02
CA ILE A 106 -5.13 -18.87 -2.91
C ILE A 106 -5.02 -17.39 -3.23
N HIS A 107 -5.94 -16.86 -4.07
CA HIS A 107 -5.92 -15.43 -4.40
C HIS A 107 -6.67 -14.63 -3.34
N ASN A 108 -5.97 -13.71 -2.66
CA ASN A 108 -6.46 -13.03 -1.45
C ASN A 108 -6.75 -13.99 -0.28
N ALA A 109 -5.81 -14.91 -0.04
CA ALA A 109 -5.90 -15.97 0.97
C ALA A 109 -6.35 -15.49 2.37
N SER A 110 -6.17 -14.21 2.70
CA SER A 110 -6.67 -13.61 3.95
C SER A 110 -8.18 -13.70 4.10
N TYR A 111 -8.91 -13.75 2.99
CA TYR A 111 -10.34 -13.94 2.97
C TYR A 111 -10.71 -15.43 3.14
N ASP A 112 -10.25 -16.27 2.24
CA ASP A 112 -10.60 -17.70 2.20
C ASP A 112 -10.16 -18.44 3.46
N LEU A 113 -8.97 -18.09 3.99
CA LEU A 113 -8.46 -18.72 5.21
C LEU A 113 -9.32 -18.44 6.46
N GLN A 114 -10.15 -17.40 6.47
CA GLN A 114 -11.10 -17.21 7.58
C GLN A 114 -12.15 -18.33 7.64
N TYR A 115 -12.53 -18.87 6.48
CA TYR A 115 -13.46 -19.99 6.36
C TYR A 115 -12.76 -21.35 6.54
N LEU A 116 -11.48 -21.44 6.24
CA LEU A 116 -10.74 -22.69 6.21
C LEU A 116 -9.89 -22.96 7.47
N LYS A 117 -9.55 -21.91 8.25
CA LYS A 117 -8.59 -22.04 9.37
C LYS A 117 -8.98 -23.10 10.39
N LEU A 118 -10.27 -23.23 10.70
CA LEU A 118 -10.75 -24.23 11.64
C LEU A 118 -10.47 -25.65 11.13
N PHE A 119 -10.83 -25.93 9.89
CA PHE A 119 -10.62 -27.22 9.23
C PHE A 119 -9.14 -27.53 9.07
N LEU A 120 -8.33 -26.55 8.70
CA LEU A 120 -6.86 -26.70 8.58
C LEU A 120 -6.22 -27.06 9.92
N ARG A 121 -6.70 -26.45 11.04
CA ARG A 121 -6.21 -26.80 12.38
C ARG A 121 -6.71 -28.15 12.89
N GLN A 122 -7.91 -28.56 12.50
CA GLN A 122 -8.39 -29.92 12.79
C GLN A 122 -7.57 -30.97 12.03
N TYR A 123 -7.20 -30.66 10.79
CA TYR A 123 -6.34 -31.49 9.96
C TYR A 123 -4.89 -31.54 10.50
N ASP A 124 -4.34 -30.40 10.87
CA ASP A 124 -3.01 -30.26 11.43
C ASP A 124 -3.01 -29.27 12.60
N PRO A 125 -3.04 -29.75 13.85
CA PRO A 125 -2.98 -28.90 15.03
C PRO A 125 -1.73 -28.00 15.12
N THR A 126 -0.68 -28.33 14.36
CA THR A 126 0.58 -27.58 14.31
C THR A 126 0.63 -26.55 13.17
N ALA A 127 -0.50 -26.35 12.46
CA ALA A 127 -0.59 -25.37 11.37
C ALA A 127 -0.11 -23.99 11.82
N ASP A 128 0.83 -23.43 11.04
CA ASP A 128 1.50 -22.16 11.33
C ASP A 128 1.13 -21.08 10.31
N PHE A 129 0.75 -19.91 10.83
CA PHE A 129 0.30 -18.76 10.03
C PHE A 129 1.30 -17.62 10.09
N LEU A 130 1.86 -17.25 8.95
CA LEU A 130 2.64 -16.03 8.80
C LEU A 130 1.71 -14.89 8.38
N ALA A 131 1.41 -13.99 9.29
CA ALA A 131 0.55 -12.83 9.07
C ALA A 131 1.28 -11.51 9.35
N ILE A 132 0.82 -10.43 8.73
CA ILE A 132 1.25 -9.05 9.04
C ILE A 132 0.31 -8.46 10.09
N ASP A 133 -0.96 -8.77 9.98
CA ASP A 133 -2.05 -8.44 10.88
C ASP A 133 -3.18 -9.48 10.77
N ASN A 134 -4.23 -9.34 11.55
CA ASN A 134 -5.37 -10.26 11.58
C ASN A 134 -6.04 -10.47 10.21
N HIS A 135 -5.84 -9.53 9.28
CA HIS A 135 -6.48 -9.51 7.96
C HIS A 135 -5.48 -9.65 6.80
N SER A 136 -4.20 -9.88 7.10
CA SER A 136 -3.13 -9.90 6.11
C SER A 136 -2.26 -11.15 6.25
N ILE A 137 -2.85 -12.32 6.02
CA ILE A 137 -2.14 -13.60 6.02
C ILE A 137 -1.34 -13.73 4.73
N LEU A 138 -0.04 -13.99 4.85
CA LEU A 138 0.88 -14.17 3.74
C LEU A 138 1.03 -15.62 3.35
N GLN A 139 1.08 -16.49 4.36
CA GLN A 139 1.36 -17.92 4.23
C GLN A 139 0.72 -18.68 5.38
N CYS A 140 0.32 -19.93 5.10
CA CYS A 140 -0.02 -20.92 6.12
C CYS A 140 0.75 -22.21 5.79
N ASP A 141 1.53 -22.70 6.74
CA ASP A 141 2.18 -24.01 6.65
C ASP A 141 1.33 -25.04 7.40
N VAL A 142 0.89 -26.07 6.69
CA VAL A 142 0.22 -27.27 7.22
C VAL A 142 0.99 -28.49 6.74
N VAL A 143 0.80 -29.65 7.38
CA VAL A 143 1.51 -30.88 6.98
C VAL A 143 1.38 -31.14 5.48
N GLY A 144 2.51 -31.20 4.81
CA GLY A 144 2.59 -31.49 3.38
C GLY A 144 2.27 -30.30 2.45
N PHE A 145 1.80 -29.16 2.97
CA PHE A 145 1.45 -28.02 2.14
C PHE A 145 2.05 -26.72 2.66
N ARG A 146 2.30 -25.83 1.70
CA ARG A 146 2.57 -24.43 1.94
C ARG A 146 1.55 -23.60 1.19
N ILE A 147 0.57 -23.05 1.90
CA ILE A 147 -0.47 -22.19 1.34
C ILE A 147 0.09 -20.76 1.26
N ILE A 148 0.03 -20.13 0.09
CA ILE A 148 0.59 -18.80 -0.18
C ILE A 148 -0.49 -17.91 -0.81
N CYS A 149 -0.57 -16.66 -0.35
CA CYS A 149 -1.43 -15.65 -0.94
C CYS A 149 -0.88 -15.13 -2.28
N SER A 150 -1.53 -15.47 -3.40
CA SER A 150 -1.08 -15.01 -4.72
C SER A 150 -1.35 -13.52 -4.96
N TYR A 151 -2.31 -12.90 -4.26
CA TYR A 151 -2.47 -11.44 -4.27
C TYR A 151 -1.24 -10.74 -3.65
N LYS A 152 -0.74 -11.22 -2.53
CA LYS A 152 0.47 -10.66 -1.90
C LYS A 152 1.73 -10.94 -2.72
N LEU A 153 1.78 -12.08 -3.41
CA LEU A 153 2.86 -12.42 -4.34
C LEU A 153 2.98 -11.42 -5.49
N THR A 154 1.86 -10.99 -6.05
CA THR A 154 1.81 -10.18 -7.29
C THR A 154 1.44 -8.72 -7.06
N ASN A 155 0.73 -8.42 -5.98
CA ASN A 155 0.07 -7.15 -5.67
C ASN A 155 -0.92 -6.69 -6.78
N MET A 156 -1.61 -7.65 -7.39
CA MET A 156 -2.57 -7.42 -8.47
C MET A 156 -3.87 -8.14 -8.17
N SER A 157 -5.00 -7.59 -8.63
CA SER A 157 -6.25 -8.36 -8.66
C SER A 157 -6.11 -9.55 -9.61
N LEU A 158 -6.92 -10.59 -9.44
CA LEU A 158 -6.89 -11.78 -10.31
C LEU A 158 -7.10 -11.42 -11.79
N ALA A 159 -8.02 -10.50 -12.07
CA ALA A 159 -8.24 -10.00 -13.43
C ALA A 159 -6.97 -9.33 -14.00
N ALA A 160 -6.35 -8.43 -13.24
CA ALA A 160 -5.13 -7.76 -13.68
C ALA A 160 -3.93 -8.72 -13.83
N LEU A 161 -3.83 -9.74 -12.97
CA LEU A 161 -2.83 -10.78 -13.07
C LEU A 161 -3.02 -11.62 -14.35
N ALA A 162 -4.26 -12.03 -14.63
CA ALA A 162 -4.59 -12.80 -15.82
C ALA A 162 -4.38 -11.98 -17.10
N ASP A 163 -4.85 -10.72 -17.12
CA ASP A 163 -4.68 -9.84 -18.28
C ASP A 163 -3.21 -9.56 -18.61
N ALA A 164 -2.37 -9.38 -17.57
CA ALA A 164 -0.96 -9.03 -17.75
C ALA A 164 -0.05 -10.25 -18.02
N TYR A 165 -0.34 -11.42 -17.45
CA TYR A 165 0.63 -12.51 -17.40
C TYR A 165 0.12 -13.88 -17.86
N ALA A 166 -1.20 -14.11 -17.93
CA ALA A 166 -1.71 -15.39 -18.43
C ALA A 166 -1.56 -15.47 -19.96
N GLU A 167 -1.09 -16.62 -20.45
CA GLU A 167 -0.91 -16.88 -21.89
C GLU A 167 -2.24 -17.33 -22.53
N THR A 168 -3.03 -18.14 -21.83
CA THR A 168 -4.20 -18.84 -22.37
C THR A 168 -5.52 -18.40 -21.75
N TYR A 169 -5.58 -18.36 -20.40
CA TYR A 169 -6.82 -18.20 -19.66
C TYR A 169 -7.06 -16.74 -19.26
N THR A 170 -8.31 -16.39 -19.06
CA THR A 170 -8.72 -15.05 -18.58
C THR A 170 -9.82 -15.19 -17.56
N LYS A 171 -9.91 -14.21 -16.63
CA LYS A 171 -10.96 -14.21 -15.61
C LYS A 171 -12.33 -14.03 -16.22
N ALA A 172 -13.32 -14.83 -15.79
CA ALA A 172 -14.72 -14.54 -16.06
C ALA A 172 -15.17 -13.34 -15.21
N VAL A 173 -15.96 -12.44 -15.78
CA VAL A 173 -16.39 -11.20 -15.10
C VAL A 173 -17.90 -11.04 -15.27
N GLY A 174 -18.60 -10.81 -14.14
CA GLY A 174 -20.03 -10.52 -14.16
C GLY A 174 -20.95 -11.74 -14.38
N GLU A 175 -20.45 -12.94 -14.15
CA GLU A 175 -21.19 -14.20 -14.34
C GLU A 175 -21.97 -14.65 -13.09
N ILE A 176 -21.61 -14.16 -11.88
CA ILE A 176 -22.29 -14.51 -10.62
C ILE A 176 -23.05 -13.32 -10.05
N ASP A 177 -24.31 -13.53 -9.71
CA ASP A 177 -25.10 -12.61 -8.88
C ASP A 177 -24.93 -12.95 -7.40
N TYR A 178 -24.15 -12.14 -6.69
CA TYR A 178 -23.86 -12.28 -5.26
C TYR A 178 -25.05 -11.91 -4.35
N ASN A 179 -26.15 -11.36 -4.88
CA ASN A 179 -27.36 -11.13 -4.08
C ASN A 179 -28.19 -12.41 -3.90
N ILE A 180 -27.91 -13.45 -4.68
CA ILE A 180 -28.58 -14.75 -4.55
C ILE A 180 -27.87 -15.54 -3.46
N VAL A 181 -28.58 -15.84 -2.37
CA VAL A 181 -28.07 -16.71 -1.31
C VAL A 181 -28.00 -18.15 -1.83
N ARG A 182 -26.81 -18.74 -1.74
CA ARG A 182 -26.54 -20.13 -2.14
C ARG A 182 -26.07 -20.92 -0.93
N PHE A 183 -26.65 -22.09 -0.75
CA PHE A 183 -26.24 -23.06 0.26
C PHE A 183 -25.40 -24.17 -0.37
N GLN A 184 -24.82 -25.03 0.45
CA GLN A 184 -23.97 -26.11 0.01
C GLN A 184 -24.74 -27.18 -0.80
N ASP A 185 -26.05 -27.29 -0.62
CA ASP A 185 -26.98 -28.16 -1.35
C ASP A 185 -27.75 -27.45 -2.48
N SER A 186 -27.60 -26.13 -2.62
CA SER A 186 -28.25 -25.39 -3.71
C SER A 186 -27.80 -25.91 -5.07
N GLN A 187 -28.75 -26.03 -6.01
CA GLN A 187 -28.40 -26.33 -7.40
C GLN A 187 -27.62 -25.16 -8.03
N LEU A 188 -26.43 -25.43 -8.51
CA LEU A 188 -25.61 -24.46 -9.21
C LEU A 188 -25.86 -24.49 -10.72
N SER A 189 -25.82 -23.33 -11.34
CA SER A 189 -25.92 -23.19 -12.80
C SER A 189 -24.57 -23.49 -13.48
N ASP A 190 -24.63 -23.74 -14.81
CA ASP A 190 -23.40 -23.84 -15.61
C ASP A 190 -22.53 -22.58 -15.54
N SER A 191 -23.14 -21.42 -15.32
CA SER A 191 -22.45 -20.14 -15.14
C SER A 191 -21.66 -20.09 -13.83
N ASP A 192 -22.20 -20.65 -12.73
CA ASP A 192 -21.50 -20.73 -11.44
C ASP A 192 -20.24 -21.59 -11.56
N TRP A 193 -20.34 -22.75 -12.22
CA TRP A 193 -19.21 -23.63 -12.48
C TRP A 193 -18.19 -23.04 -13.44
N PHE A 194 -18.66 -22.42 -14.53
CA PHE A 194 -17.80 -21.75 -15.49
C PHE A 194 -16.97 -20.63 -14.83
N TYR A 195 -17.60 -19.84 -13.97
CA TYR A 195 -16.93 -18.77 -13.24
C TYR A 195 -15.82 -19.34 -12.35
N MET A 196 -16.15 -20.29 -11.48
CA MET A 196 -15.24 -20.90 -10.52
C MET A 196 -14.03 -21.55 -11.18
N PHE A 197 -14.23 -22.38 -12.24
CA PHE A 197 -13.12 -23.01 -12.94
C PHE A 197 -12.28 -22.02 -13.74
N SER A 198 -12.89 -20.94 -14.24
CA SER A 198 -12.15 -19.88 -14.92
C SER A 198 -11.23 -19.12 -13.96
N ASP A 199 -11.64 -18.93 -12.70
CA ASP A 199 -10.83 -18.26 -11.69
C ASP A 199 -9.56 -19.08 -11.36
N VAL A 200 -9.67 -20.37 -11.04
CA VAL A 200 -8.48 -21.21 -10.76
C VAL A 200 -7.60 -21.41 -12.00
N ALA A 201 -8.18 -21.44 -13.22
CA ALA A 201 -7.42 -21.56 -14.47
C ALA A 201 -6.63 -20.27 -14.76
N SER A 202 -7.26 -19.10 -14.62
CA SER A 202 -6.62 -17.82 -14.83
C SER A 202 -5.56 -17.51 -13.74
N GLN A 203 -5.81 -17.94 -12.51
CA GLN A 203 -4.85 -17.86 -11.41
C GLN A 203 -3.58 -18.68 -11.70
N ASP A 204 -3.73 -19.96 -12.11
CA ASP A 204 -2.61 -20.85 -12.44
C ASP A 204 -1.75 -20.27 -13.57
N ASP A 205 -2.38 -19.87 -14.68
CA ASP A 205 -1.69 -19.33 -15.84
C ASP A 205 -1.05 -17.96 -15.56
N GLY A 206 -1.75 -17.10 -14.86
CA GLY A 206 -1.24 -15.78 -14.43
C GLY A 206 -0.03 -15.90 -13.51
N ILE A 207 -0.05 -16.79 -12.51
CA ILE A 207 1.09 -17.04 -11.61
C ILE A 207 2.27 -17.60 -12.40
N LYS A 208 2.03 -18.55 -13.30
CA LYS A 208 3.06 -19.15 -14.16
C LYS A 208 3.77 -18.10 -15.01
N GLY A 209 3.01 -17.22 -15.69
CA GLY A 209 3.57 -16.12 -16.48
C GLY A 209 4.32 -15.10 -15.62
N TYR A 210 3.77 -14.73 -14.47
CA TYR A 210 4.42 -13.81 -13.52
C TYR A 210 5.76 -14.37 -13.02
N LEU A 211 5.81 -15.62 -12.57
CA LEU A 211 7.04 -16.25 -12.09
C LEU A 211 8.09 -16.36 -13.21
N LYS A 212 7.67 -16.74 -14.42
CA LYS A 212 8.54 -16.80 -15.61
C LYS A 212 9.16 -15.42 -15.90
N MET A 213 8.36 -14.36 -15.87
CA MET A 213 8.83 -12.98 -16.09
C MET A 213 9.79 -12.52 -14.98
N GLN A 214 9.58 -12.96 -13.73
CA GLN A 214 10.50 -12.69 -12.62
C GLN A 214 11.77 -13.57 -12.64
N GLY A 215 11.92 -14.48 -13.60
CA GLY A 215 13.08 -15.37 -13.74
C GLY A 215 13.05 -16.61 -12.84
N TYR A 216 11.90 -16.97 -12.30
CA TYR A 216 11.75 -18.13 -11.44
C TYR A 216 11.09 -19.31 -12.20
N ARG A 217 11.82 -20.41 -12.33
CA ARG A 217 11.31 -21.64 -12.93
C ARG A 217 10.39 -22.43 -11.98
N TYR A 218 10.62 -22.31 -10.68
CA TYR A 218 9.89 -23.07 -9.65
C TYR A 218 9.33 -22.13 -8.58
N ALA A 219 8.07 -22.31 -8.25
CA ALA A 219 7.35 -21.50 -7.26
C ALA A 219 8.02 -21.51 -5.87
N PHE A 220 8.54 -22.64 -5.43
CA PHE A 220 9.19 -22.79 -4.12
C PHE A 220 10.53 -22.04 -3.97
N LYS A 221 11.11 -21.55 -5.07
CA LYS A 221 12.31 -20.69 -5.06
C LYS A 221 11.96 -19.19 -5.08
N ALA A 222 10.72 -18.87 -5.42
CA ALA A 222 10.27 -17.49 -5.51
C ALA A 222 9.99 -16.89 -4.12
N PRO A 223 10.17 -15.58 -3.96
CA PRO A 223 9.63 -14.85 -2.82
C PRO A 223 8.11 -15.02 -2.72
N ILE A 224 7.56 -14.87 -1.51
CA ILE A 224 6.10 -14.97 -1.28
C ILE A 224 5.35 -13.65 -1.40
N THR A 225 6.07 -12.54 -1.61
CA THR A 225 5.49 -11.19 -1.76
C THR A 225 6.13 -10.43 -2.91
N SER A 226 5.42 -9.49 -3.51
CA SER A 226 5.93 -8.61 -4.57
C SER A 226 7.19 -7.84 -4.14
N THR A 227 7.21 -7.32 -2.93
CA THR A 227 8.39 -6.64 -2.36
C THR A 227 9.56 -7.60 -2.12
N GLY A 228 9.29 -8.89 -1.94
CA GLY A 228 10.32 -9.93 -1.83
C GLY A 228 11.17 -10.07 -3.10
N PHE A 229 10.59 -9.86 -4.29
CA PHE A 229 11.34 -9.86 -5.56
C PHE A 229 12.27 -8.65 -5.66
N VAL A 230 11.78 -7.46 -5.27
CA VAL A 230 12.59 -6.23 -5.20
C VAL A 230 13.79 -6.47 -4.27
N ARG A 231 13.52 -7.01 -3.08
CA ARG A 231 14.56 -7.31 -2.09
C ARG A 231 15.57 -8.34 -2.61
N ALA A 232 15.16 -9.34 -3.37
CA ALA A 232 16.05 -10.32 -3.96
C ALA A 232 17.00 -9.70 -4.99
N ASN A 233 16.50 -8.79 -5.84
CA ASN A 233 17.29 -8.09 -6.84
C ASN A 233 18.27 -7.11 -6.17
N CYS A 234 17.80 -6.23 -5.29
CA CYS A 234 18.66 -5.29 -4.56
C CYS A 234 19.72 -6.02 -3.70
N ARG A 235 19.38 -7.18 -3.10
CA ARG A 235 20.37 -8.01 -2.39
C ARG A 235 21.45 -8.51 -3.31
N LYS A 236 21.11 -8.91 -4.53
CA LYS A 236 22.10 -9.34 -5.52
C LYS A 236 23.02 -8.18 -5.91
N ALA A 237 22.47 -6.99 -6.12
CA ALA A 237 23.23 -5.79 -6.41
C ALA A 237 24.12 -5.39 -5.22
N ALA A 238 23.60 -5.33 -4.01
CA ALA A 238 24.38 -5.05 -2.81
C ALA A 238 25.58 -6.00 -2.64
N LYS A 239 25.33 -7.33 -2.77
CA LYS A 239 26.41 -8.34 -2.65
C LYS A 239 27.46 -8.32 -3.76
N ALA A 240 27.22 -7.60 -4.83
CA ALA A 240 28.24 -7.34 -5.87
C ALA A 240 29.18 -6.19 -5.50
N ASP A 241 28.82 -5.36 -4.55
CA ASP A 241 29.66 -4.32 -3.97
C ASP A 241 30.53 -4.94 -2.84
N THR A 242 31.81 -4.64 -2.84
CA THR A 242 32.77 -5.25 -1.90
C THR A 242 32.54 -4.75 -0.47
N TYR A 243 32.15 -3.49 -0.29
CA TYR A 243 32.08 -2.80 1.01
C TYR A 243 30.68 -2.78 1.62
N TRP A 244 29.66 -3.26 0.90
CA TRP A 244 28.26 -3.17 1.32
C TRP A 244 28.00 -3.64 2.75
N ARG A 245 28.74 -4.66 3.17
CA ARG A 245 28.52 -5.29 4.49
C ARG A 245 29.04 -4.43 5.61
N ASP A 246 30.21 -3.84 5.43
CA ASP A 246 30.85 -2.98 6.43
C ASP A 246 30.05 -1.69 6.58
N GLU A 247 29.68 -1.02 5.48
CA GLU A 247 28.79 0.15 5.47
C GLU A 247 27.44 -0.15 6.15
N PHE A 248 26.82 -1.30 5.85
CA PHE A 248 25.56 -1.67 6.49
C PHE A 248 25.69 -1.90 8.00
N LEU A 249 26.79 -2.51 8.46
CA LEU A 249 27.03 -2.78 9.87
C LEU A 249 27.46 -1.54 10.66
N GLU A 250 28.15 -0.63 10.01
CA GLU A 250 28.51 0.67 10.59
C GLU A 250 27.25 1.47 10.96
N MET A 251 26.21 1.44 10.14
CA MET A 251 24.91 2.08 10.38
C MET A 251 24.01 1.32 11.35
N ARG A 252 24.53 0.35 12.09
CA ARG A 252 23.73 -0.47 13.01
C ARG A 252 23.16 0.40 14.14
N LEU A 253 21.86 0.19 14.41
CA LEU A 253 21.14 0.79 15.52
C LEU A 253 21.02 -0.20 16.69
N ASP A 254 21.08 0.30 17.91
CA ASP A 254 20.57 -0.40 19.09
C ASP A 254 19.04 -0.26 19.21
N VAL A 255 18.44 -0.80 20.28
CA VAL A 255 16.97 -0.79 20.45
C VAL A 255 16.46 0.63 20.65
N GLU A 256 17.14 1.45 21.47
CA GLU A 256 16.70 2.82 21.75
C GLU A 256 16.80 3.70 20.49
N GLN A 257 17.91 3.64 19.78
CA GLN A 257 18.12 4.34 18.51
C GLN A 257 17.10 3.91 17.44
N TYR A 258 16.83 2.60 17.35
CA TYR A 258 15.83 2.09 16.40
C TYR A 258 14.41 2.58 16.73
N ASN A 259 14.03 2.57 18.01
CA ASN A 259 12.72 3.02 18.45
C ASN A 259 12.55 4.54 18.22
N LEU A 260 13.59 5.36 18.45
CA LEU A 260 13.60 6.78 18.12
C LEU A 260 13.42 6.99 16.59
N CYS A 261 14.20 6.31 15.78
CA CYS A 261 14.08 6.34 14.31
C CYS A 261 12.68 5.90 13.82
N ARG A 262 12.10 4.87 14.46
CA ARG A 262 10.76 4.39 14.12
C ARG A 262 9.66 5.42 14.43
N GLN A 263 9.80 6.17 15.52
CA GLN A 263 8.88 7.25 15.90
C GLN A 263 8.98 8.43 14.92
N ALA A 264 10.20 8.80 14.49
CA ALA A 264 10.45 9.86 13.52
C ALA A 264 9.91 9.54 12.12
N PHE A 265 9.70 8.26 11.79
CA PHE A 265 9.21 7.88 10.46
C PHE A 265 7.80 8.44 10.20
N MET A 266 7.68 9.29 9.19
CA MET A 266 6.43 9.84 8.69
C MET A 266 6.30 9.56 7.19
N GLY A 267 5.09 9.21 6.74
CA GLY A 267 4.80 8.99 5.32
C GLY A 267 4.64 10.28 4.51
N GLY A 268 4.09 10.16 3.31
CA GLY A 268 3.74 11.30 2.46
C GLY A 268 2.60 12.14 3.05
N VAL A 269 2.53 13.39 2.60
CA VAL A 269 1.52 14.37 3.03
C VAL A 269 0.35 14.39 2.06
N CYS A 270 -0.87 14.42 2.60
CA CYS A 270 -2.09 14.60 1.83
C CYS A 270 -3.00 15.58 2.57
N ILE A 271 -3.22 16.77 1.99
CA ILE A 271 -3.94 17.86 2.64
C ILE A 271 -4.84 18.57 1.62
N ALA A 272 -6.10 18.82 2.00
CA ALA A 272 -6.95 19.82 1.36
C ALA A 272 -6.73 21.17 2.05
N SER A 273 -6.50 22.22 1.26
CA SER A 273 -6.35 23.58 1.79
C SER A 273 -7.54 23.96 2.65
N PHE A 274 -7.30 24.49 3.84
CA PHE A 274 -8.36 24.92 4.76
C PHE A 274 -9.24 26.03 4.17
N MET A 275 -8.70 26.83 3.25
CA MET A 275 -9.45 27.90 2.58
C MET A 275 -10.46 27.37 1.57
N TYR A 276 -10.15 26.25 0.91
CA TYR A 276 -10.90 25.74 -0.24
C TYR A 276 -11.63 24.42 0.04
N ALA A 277 -11.38 23.77 1.15
CA ALA A 277 -12.06 22.54 1.51
C ALA A 277 -13.59 22.71 1.48
N GLY A 278 -14.29 21.78 0.83
CA GLY A 278 -15.75 21.84 0.64
C GLY A 278 -16.23 22.86 -0.40
N LYS A 279 -15.35 23.62 -1.04
CA LYS A 279 -15.70 24.59 -2.09
C LYS A 279 -15.31 24.10 -3.46
N THR A 280 -16.14 24.39 -4.49
CA THR A 280 -15.79 24.09 -5.87
C THR A 280 -15.09 25.29 -6.51
N THR A 281 -13.80 25.14 -6.81
CA THR A 281 -13.02 26.13 -7.56
C THR A 281 -13.14 25.84 -9.06
N ARG A 282 -13.40 26.88 -9.86
CA ARG A 282 -13.57 26.78 -11.32
C ARG A 282 -12.68 27.81 -12.02
N GLY A 283 -12.09 27.42 -13.14
CA GLY A 283 -11.27 28.31 -13.96
C GLY A 283 -10.44 27.56 -14.97
N LYS A 284 -9.94 28.30 -15.99
CA LYS A 284 -8.99 27.79 -16.95
C LYS A 284 -7.53 27.82 -16.43
N ASN A 285 -7.32 28.51 -15.33
CA ASN A 285 -6.04 28.67 -14.66
C ASN A 285 -5.82 27.69 -13.50
N LEU A 286 -6.63 26.66 -13.39
CA LEU A 286 -6.38 25.57 -12.47
C LEU A 286 -5.28 24.69 -13.02
N ARG A 287 -4.32 24.32 -12.17
CA ARG A 287 -3.17 23.47 -12.51
C ARG A 287 -3.05 22.30 -11.57
N HIS A 288 -2.50 21.25 -12.14
CA HIS A 288 -2.10 20.04 -11.43
C HIS A 288 -0.69 19.68 -11.86
N LYS A 289 0.25 19.62 -10.92
CA LYS A 289 1.62 19.19 -11.14
C LYS A 289 1.93 17.98 -10.27
N ASP A 290 2.74 17.06 -10.81
CA ASP A 290 3.16 15.83 -10.16
C ASP A 290 4.66 15.61 -10.34
N PHE A 291 5.36 15.14 -9.30
CA PHE A 291 6.78 14.82 -9.39
C PHE A 291 7.03 13.54 -10.19
N THR A 292 7.89 13.59 -11.16
CA THR A 292 8.33 12.41 -11.89
C THR A 292 9.07 11.44 -10.97
N SER A 293 8.34 10.42 -10.41
CA SER A 293 8.88 9.41 -9.50
C SER A 293 9.52 9.99 -8.24
N SER A 294 8.72 10.64 -7.40
CA SER A 294 9.16 11.40 -6.22
C SER A 294 10.14 10.65 -5.31
N TYR A 295 9.75 9.54 -4.68
CA TYR A 295 10.65 8.81 -3.77
C TYR A 295 11.96 8.32 -4.42
N PRO A 296 11.93 7.72 -5.62
CA PRO A 296 13.16 7.38 -6.34
C PRO A 296 14.06 8.58 -6.62
N ALA A 297 13.47 9.74 -6.91
CA ALA A 297 14.22 10.97 -7.11
C ALA A 297 14.99 11.38 -5.85
N ARG A 298 14.31 11.30 -4.69
CA ARG A 298 14.97 11.63 -3.41
C ARG A 298 16.14 10.69 -3.15
N GLN A 299 15.96 9.39 -3.39
CA GLN A 299 17.02 8.38 -3.21
C GLN A 299 18.25 8.59 -4.10
N LEU A 300 18.10 9.23 -5.25
CA LEU A 300 19.20 9.51 -6.19
C LEU A 300 19.85 10.88 -6.00
N LEU A 301 19.06 11.87 -5.57
CA LEU A 301 19.46 13.28 -5.70
C LEU A 301 19.75 13.97 -4.37
N ASP A 302 19.31 13.40 -3.26
CA ASP A 302 19.42 14.02 -1.94
C ASP A 302 20.46 13.30 -1.05
N TYR A 303 20.83 13.95 0.05
CA TYR A 303 21.72 13.35 1.03
C TYR A 303 20.98 12.35 1.93
N PHE A 304 21.74 11.43 2.51
CA PHE A 304 21.25 10.39 3.41
C PHE A 304 22.20 10.20 4.59
N PRO A 305 21.70 9.63 5.71
CA PRO A 305 22.56 9.26 6.81
C PRO A 305 23.59 8.21 6.37
N THR A 306 24.82 8.39 6.80
CA THR A 306 25.95 7.47 6.61
C THR A 306 26.74 7.37 7.92
N GLY A 307 27.65 6.41 8.00
CA GLY A 307 28.49 6.23 9.19
C GLY A 307 27.74 5.68 10.40
N ALA A 308 28.44 5.63 11.53
CA ALA A 308 27.89 5.13 12.77
C ALA A 308 26.98 6.16 13.44
N PRO A 309 25.79 5.75 13.96
CA PRO A 309 24.94 6.62 14.76
C PRO A 309 25.63 7.02 16.06
N SER A 310 25.50 8.27 16.47
CA SER A 310 26.00 8.75 17.76
C SER A 310 24.98 9.67 18.43
N TRP A 311 24.92 9.58 19.76
CA TRP A 311 24.12 10.51 20.55
C TRP A 311 24.83 11.85 20.62
N TYR A 312 24.11 12.93 20.32
CA TYR A 312 24.58 14.30 20.55
C TYR A 312 24.33 14.68 22.00
N GLY A 313 25.12 15.63 22.52
CA GLY A 313 24.91 16.17 23.87
C GLY A 313 23.64 16.99 24.04
N ASP A 314 23.52 17.68 25.15
CA ASP A 314 22.39 18.58 25.38
C ASP A 314 22.44 19.76 24.41
N ILE A 315 21.31 20.16 23.90
CA ILE A 315 21.12 21.36 23.07
C ILE A 315 20.71 22.51 23.97
N GLU A 316 21.54 23.53 24.01
CA GLU A 316 21.36 24.68 24.93
C GLU A 316 20.57 25.85 24.31
N SER A 317 20.53 25.91 22.96
CA SER A 317 19.81 26.98 22.23
C SER A 317 19.25 26.53 20.90
N GLU A 318 18.32 27.32 20.35
CA GLU A 318 17.76 27.07 19.03
C GLU A 318 18.79 27.27 17.91
N GLU A 319 19.74 28.22 18.09
CA GLU A 319 20.82 28.45 17.15
C GLU A 319 21.79 27.25 17.08
N GLU A 320 22.05 26.61 18.23
CA GLU A 320 22.84 25.38 18.26
C GLU A 320 22.08 24.25 17.55
N LEU A 321 20.79 24.07 17.82
CA LEU A 321 19.96 23.10 17.12
C LEU A 321 20.03 23.29 15.61
N GLU A 322 19.92 24.54 15.12
CA GLU A 322 20.01 24.85 13.70
C GLU A 322 21.38 24.47 13.14
N SER A 323 22.45 24.84 13.83
CA SER A 323 23.81 24.51 13.40
C SER A 323 24.04 23.00 13.27
N VAL A 324 23.57 22.21 14.23
CA VAL A 324 23.64 20.75 14.18
C VAL A 324 22.77 20.17 13.07
N CYS A 325 21.56 20.71 12.90
CA CYS A 325 20.66 20.33 11.80
C CYS A 325 21.20 20.68 10.42
N ASP A 326 22.04 21.70 10.28
CA ASP A 326 22.69 22.07 9.02
C ASP A 326 23.88 21.16 8.68
N GLU A 327 24.56 20.62 9.68
CA GLU A 327 25.75 19.79 9.49
C GLU A 327 25.43 18.30 9.36
N TYR A 328 24.52 17.77 10.19
CA TYR A 328 24.23 16.34 10.31
C TYR A 328 22.85 15.95 9.81
N CYS A 329 22.67 14.66 9.56
CA CYS A 329 21.36 14.02 9.54
C CYS A 329 20.94 13.76 11.00
N CYS A 330 19.83 14.34 11.44
CA CYS A 330 19.42 14.31 12.85
C CYS A 330 18.05 13.67 13.04
N VAL A 331 17.88 12.92 14.14
CA VAL A 331 16.58 12.50 14.67
C VAL A 331 16.52 12.85 16.15
N PHE A 332 15.50 13.58 16.57
CA PHE A 332 15.41 14.08 17.94
C PHE A 332 13.98 14.22 18.44
N VAL A 333 13.84 14.23 19.75
CA VAL A 333 12.59 14.52 20.45
C VAL A 333 12.49 16.04 20.63
N LEU A 334 11.48 16.64 20.00
CA LEU A 334 11.22 18.06 20.01
C LEU A 334 9.98 18.36 20.84
N THR A 335 10.13 19.19 21.88
CA THR A 335 9.01 19.72 22.67
C THR A 335 8.87 21.22 22.43
N LEU A 336 7.66 21.64 22.15
CA LEU A 336 7.31 23.03 21.87
C LEU A 336 6.14 23.44 22.78
N ASP A 337 6.22 24.66 23.32
CA ASP A 337 5.16 25.25 24.15
C ASP A 337 4.47 26.40 23.43
N ASN A 338 3.15 26.54 23.67
CA ASN A 338 2.27 27.53 23.09
C ASN A 338 2.33 27.59 21.56
N VAL A 339 2.14 26.44 20.94
CA VAL A 339 2.30 26.23 19.48
C VAL A 339 1.10 26.75 18.72
N HIS A 340 1.33 27.59 17.71
CA HIS A 340 0.31 28.10 16.80
C HIS A 340 0.80 28.07 15.35
N ILE A 341 -0.07 27.73 14.38
CA ILE A 341 0.27 27.97 12.98
C ILE A 341 0.39 29.46 12.71
N LYS A 342 1.37 29.84 11.89
CA LYS A 342 1.48 31.23 11.40
C LYS A 342 0.29 31.59 10.52
N ARG A 343 -0.05 32.87 10.49
CA ARG A 343 -1.16 33.38 9.67
C ARG A 343 -1.00 32.95 8.20
N GLY A 344 -2.10 32.55 7.58
CA GLY A 344 -2.14 32.16 6.17
C GLY A 344 -1.73 30.72 5.87
N VAL A 345 -1.11 29.99 6.78
CA VAL A 345 -0.77 28.55 6.57
C VAL A 345 -2.03 27.73 6.42
N THR A 346 -2.23 27.12 5.26
CA THR A 346 -3.39 26.27 4.95
C THR A 346 -3.04 24.79 4.78
N ALA A 347 -1.75 24.47 4.88
CA ALA A 347 -1.20 23.12 4.79
C ALA A 347 -0.17 22.84 5.89
N PRO A 348 -0.57 22.78 7.18
CA PRO A 348 0.38 22.62 8.28
C PRO A 348 1.08 21.27 8.25
N CYS A 349 2.35 21.23 8.70
CA CYS A 349 3.19 20.05 8.58
C CYS A 349 3.02 19.05 9.73
N ILE A 350 2.72 19.44 10.96
CA ILE A 350 2.67 18.56 12.14
C ILE A 350 1.43 17.65 12.13
N PRO A 351 1.57 16.32 11.97
CA PRO A 351 0.45 15.40 12.10
C PRO A 351 0.17 15.07 13.57
N SER A 352 -1.04 15.32 14.05
CA SER A 352 -1.46 15.01 15.42
C SER A 352 -1.24 13.55 15.83
N SER A 353 -1.34 12.61 14.89
CA SER A 353 -1.10 11.19 15.13
C SER A 353 0.36 10.81 15.37
N LYS A 354 1.31 11.71 15.10
CA LYS A 354 2.75 11.49 15.28
C LYS A 354 3.29 12.19 16.54
N CYS A 355 2.50 13.03 17.17
CA CYS A 355 2.87 13.62 18.44
C CYS A 355 2.78 12.57 19.55
N ILE A 356 3.85 12.42 20.32
CA ILE A 356 3.94 11.49 21.46
C ILE A 356 3.28 12.07 22.70
N HIS A 357 3.31 13.40 22.82
CA HIS A 357 2.58 14.16 23.85
C HIS A 357 1.92 15.38 23.24
N LYS A 358 0.77 15.78 23.75
CA LYS A 358 0.04 16.98 23.32
C LYS A 358 -1.03 17.37 24.32
N GLU A 359 -1.09 18.64 24.61
CA GLU A 359 -2.08 19.23 25.52
C GLU A 359 -2.89 20.29 24.81
N ASN A 360 -4.21 20.29 25.07
CA ASN A 360 -5.16 21.26 24.50
C ASN A 360 -5.03 21.43 22.98
N GLU A 361 -4.85 20.29 22.28
CA GLU A 361 -4.66 20.34 20.82
C GLU A 361 -5.91 20.82 20.10
N LEU A 362 -5.72 21.74 19.17
CA LEU A 362 -6.65 22.04 18.10
C LEU A 362 -6.08 21.51 16.80
N LYS A 363 -6.88 20.71 16.08
CA LYS A 363 -6.46 20.10 14.82
C LYS A 363 -7.48 20.26 13.72
N LEU A 364 -6.98 20.43 12.50
CA LEU A 364 -7.75 20.42 11.27
C LEU A 364 -7.22 19.35 10.35
N ASN A 365 -8.08 18.52 9.80
CA ASN A 365 -7.71 17.46 8.86
C ASN A 365 -6.55 16.57 9.37
N GLY A 366 -6.53 16.30 10.69
CA GLY A 366 -5.48 15.52 11.35
C GLY A 366 -4.14 16.24 11.55
N LYS A 367 -4.07 17.55 11.26
CA LYS A 367 -2.89 18.39 11.46
C LYS A 367 -3.07 19.33 12.62
N ILE A 368 -2.02 19.54 13.40
CA ILE A 368 -2.01 20.50 14.53
C ILE A 368 -2.13 21.92 13.99
N VAL A 369 -3.04 22.67 14.58
CA VAL A 369 -3.22 24.12 14.36
C VAL A 369 -2.74 24.90 15.56
N GLN A 370 -2.97 24.35 16.75
CA GLN A 370 -2.60 24.92 18.03
C GLN A 370 -2.44 23.82 19.08
N ALA A 371 -1.53 24.00 20.02
CA ALA A 371 -1.41 23.19 21.23
C ALA A 371 -0.75 24.01 22.34
N THR A 372 -1.11 23.74 23.62
CA THR A 372 -0.42 24.35 24.76
C THR A 372 0.98 23.78 24.88
N THR A 373 1.12 22.44 24.81
CA THR A 373 2.40 21.74 24.77
C THR A 373 2.31 20.62 23.74
N LEU A 374 3.39 20.43 22.99
CA LEU A 374 3.47 19.44 21.94
C LEU A 374 4.85 18.78 21.95
N THR A 375 4.89 17.44 21.97
CA THR A 375 6.15 16.69 21.79
C THR A 375 6.05 15.77 20.56
N ILE A 376 7.03 15.85 19.69
CA ILE A 376 7.12 15.06 18.46
C ILE A 376 8.55 14.57 18.25
N VAL A 377 8.70 13.36 17.68
CA VAL A 377 10.01 12.91 17.17
C VAL A 377 10.08 13.26 15.69
N CYS A 378 11.10 13.98 15.30
CA CYS A 378 11.26 14.45 13.91
C CYS A 378 12.72 14.42 13.46
N CYS A 379 12.96 14.59 12.17
CA CYS A 379 14.28 14.84 11.61
C CYS A 379 14.47 16.34 11.31
N GLU A 380 15.71 16.72 10.95
CA GLU A 380 16.07 18.12 10.62
C GLU A 380 15.21 18.71 9.50
N LEU A 381 14.83 17.90 8.51
CA LEU A 381 13.96 18.35 7.42
C LEU A 381 12.53 18.66 7.87
N ASP A 382 11.99 17.88 8.82
CA ASP A 382 10.67 18.15 9.39
C ASP A 382 10.72 19.39 10.32
N TYR A 383 11.80 19.55 11.11
CA TYR A 383 12.02 20.72 11.94
C TYR A 383 12.09 22.02 11.13
N LYS A 384 12.77 22.04 9.99
CA LYS A 384 12.77 23.16 9.04
C LYS A 384 11.35 23.66 8.72
N TRP A 385 10.41 22.74 8.47
CA TRP A 385 9.02 23.09 8.16
C TRP A 385 8.21 23.46 9.40
N ILE A 386 8.51 22.89 10.57
CA ILE A 386 7.92 23.30 11.86
C ILE A 386 8.28 24.76 12.12
N LYS A 387 9.55 25.12 12.08
CA LYS A 387 10.02 26.49 12.23
C LYS A 387 9.39 27.46 11.20
N ARG A 388 9.27 27.01 9.96
CA ARG A 388 8.69 27.81 8.86
C ARG A 388 7.21 28.11 9.09
N GLN A 389 6.43 27.16 9.61
CA GLN A 389 4.97 27.23 9.62
C GLN A 389 4.34 27.55 10.98
N TYR A 390 5.10 27.42 12.08
CA TYR A 390 4.57 27.62 13.43
C TYR A 390 5.31 28.73 14.17
N THR A 391 4.61 29.30 15.16
CA THR A 391 5.18 30.07 16.26
C THR A 391 5.07 29.27 17.55
N TYR A 392 5.99 29.45 18.46
CA TYR A 392 6.03 28.82 19.78
C TYR A 392 6.79 29.74 20.75
N ASP A 393 6.49 29.63 22.05
CA ASP A 393 7.13 30.47 23.08
C ASP A 393 8.42 29.86 23.59
N ALA A 394 8.50 28.51 23.61
CA ALA A 394 9.68 27.77 24.07
C ALA A 394 9.90 26.50 23.25
N ILE A 395 11.17 26.11 23.14
CA ILE A 395 11.63 24.90 22.47
C ILE A 395 12.57 24.14 23.40
N ALA A 396 12.41 22.82 23.45
CA ALA A 396 13.34 21.92 24.13
C ALA A 396 13.61 20.71 23.24
N VAL A 397 14.85 20.26 23.24
CA VAL A 397 15.32 19.07 22.54
C VAL A 397 15.77 18.03 23.55
N ASP A 398 15.21 16.85 23.48
CA ASP A 398 15.63 15.69 24.27
C ASP A 398 16.06 14.58 23.32
N LYS A 399 17.10 13.82 23.68
CA LYS A 399 17.61 12.68 22.92
C LYS A 399 17.81 12.97 21.42
N MET A 400 18.92 13.56 21.07
CA MET A 400 19.30 13.78 19.69
C MET A 400 20.27 12.69 19.19
N LEU A 401 19.89 12.00 18.14
CA LEU A 401 20.71 11.03 17.41
C LEU A 401 21.18 11.67 16.10
N ILE A 402 22.51 11.66 15.87
CA ILE A 402 23.12 12.23 14.67
C ILE A 402 23.80 11.16 13.80
N PHE A 403 23.91 11.45 12.53
CA PHE A 403 24.60 10.67 11.50
C PHE A 403 25.33 11.63 10.56
N ASP A 404 26.43 11.19 9.99
CA ASP A 404 27.08 11.93 8.92
C ASP A 404 26.17 12.05 7.69
N ARG A 405 26.30 13.14 6.93
CA ARG A 405 25.64 13.31 5.65
C ARG A 405 26.44 12.70 4.52
N GLY A 406 25.82 11.83 3.74
CA GLY A 406 26.42 11.23 2.56
C GLY A 406 25.39 10.93 1.49
N GLU A 407 25.72 10.06 0.57
CA GLU A 407 24.83 9.61 -0.48
C GLU A 407 24.42 8.15 -0.24
N MET A 408 23.29 7.74 -0.80
CA MET A 408 22.94 6.32 -0.85
C MET A 408 24.03 5.51 -1.58
N PRO A 409 24.24 4.23 -1.19
CA PRO A 409 25.23 3.37 -1.83
C PRO A 409 25.05 3.32 -3.33
N LYS A 410 26.14 3.30 -4.07
CA LYS A 410 26.13 3.30 -5.54
C LYS A 410 25.29 2.17 -6.12
N TRP A 411 25.38 0.96 -5.57
CA TRP A 411 24.60 -0.19 -6.01
C TRP A 411 23.08 0.07 -5.94
N LEU A 412 22.61 0.82 -4.94
CA LEU A 412 21.18 1.16 -4.77
C LEU A 412 20.75 2.24 -5.78
N LYS A 413 21.59 3.26 -5.98
CA LYS A 413 21.36 4.31 -6.98
C LYS A 413 21.30 3.72 -8.39
N ASP A 414 22.17 2.79 -8.72
CA ASP A 414 22.21 2.10 -10.02
C ASP A 414 20.91 1.29 -10.25
N GLU A 415 20.42 0.55 -9.25
CA GLU A 415 19.14 -0.19 -9.34
C GLU A 415 17.94 0.75 -9.53
N VAL A 416 17.88 1.84 -8.77
CA VAL A 416 16.82 2.85 -8.91
C VAL A 416 16.82 3.45 -10.32
N PHE A 417 17.99 3.82 -10.82
CA PHE A 417 18.12 4.44 -12.15
C PHE A 417 17.79 3.46 -13.28
N GLU A 418 18.21 2.20 -13.19
CA GLU A 418 17.90 1.19 -14.21
C GLU A 418 16.39 0.94 -14.33
N TYR A 419 15.66 0.85 -13.20
CA TYR A 419 14.20 0.73 -13.25
C TYR A 419 13.51 2.00 -13.74
N PHE A 420 14.04 3.18 -13.43
CA PHE A 420 13.55 4.44 -13.97
C PHE A 420 13.73 4.50 -15.49
N LYS A 421 14.91 4.14 -15.99
CA LYS A 421 15.23 4.06 -17.41
C LYS A 421 14.25 3.14 -18.14
N ASN A 422 14.08 1.90 -17.66
CA ASN A 422 13.15 0.96 -18.25
C ASN A 422 11.70 1.48 -18.24
N LYS A 423 11.25 2.11 -17.13
CA LYS A 423 9.93 2.77 -17.06
C LYS A 423 9.78 3.85 -18.12
N CYS A 424 10.80 4.65 -18.38
CA CYS A 424 10.73 5.75 -19.35
C CYS A 424 10.73 5.26 -20.79
N THR A 425 11.62 4.34 -21.13
CA THR A 425 11.80 3.82 -22.51
C THR A 425 10.63 2.92 -22.95
N LEU A 426 10.02 2.17 -22.01
CA LEU A 426 8.99 1.19 -22.34
C LEU A 426 7.55 1.70 -22.15
N LYS A 427 7.36 2.96 -21.75
CA LYS A 427 6.02 3.51 -21.42
C LYS A 427 5.00 3.42 -22.56
N ASN A 428 5.45 3.51 -23.82
CA ASN A 428 4.59 3.53 -24.99
C ASN A 428 4.85 2.32 -25.91
N ALA A 429 5.41 1.24 -25.36
CA ALA A 429 5.64 0.03 -26.15
C ALA A 429 4.32 -0.69 -26.42
N ASP A 430 4.19 -1.24 -27.62
CA ASP A 430 2.99 -1.93 -28.08
C ASP A 430 3.12 -3.46 -28.01
N ASP A 431 4.34 -3.98 -27.86
CA ASP A 431 4.57 -5.41 -27.76
C ASP A 431 4.37 -5.92 -26.30
N GLU A 432 3.84 -7.11 -26.18
CA GLU A 432 3.45 -7.73 -24.91
C GLU A 432 4.65 -7.84 -23.93
N GLN A 433 5.84 -8.17 -24.41
CA GLN A 433 7.04 -8.32 -23.57
C GLN A 433 7.48 -6.99 -22.99
N SER A 434 7.48 -5.92 -23.75
CA SER A 434 7.82 -4.56 -23.31
C SER A 434 6.80 -3.98 -22.34
N ILE A 435 5.49 -4.24 -22.56
CA ILE A 435 4.43 -3.86 -21.63
C ILE A 435 4.62 -4.55 -20.28
N MET A 436 4.92 -5.85 -20.28
CA MET A 436 5.22 -6.60 -19.04
C MET A 436 6.47 -6.05 -18.33
N LEU A 437 7.53 -5.75 -19.07
CA LEU A 437 8.77 -5.20 -18.51
C LEU A 437 8.56 -3.78 -17.96
N TYR A 438 7.74 -2.96 -18.61
CA TYR A 438 7.29 -1.67 -18.07
C TYR A 438 6.60 -1.81 -16.72
N GLY A 439 5.61 -2.72 -16.64
CA GLY A 439 4.89 -3.00 -15.40
C GLY A 439 5.81 -3.48 -14.28
N LYS A 440 6.73 -4.40 -14.60
CA LYS A 440 7.76 -4.86 -13.68
C LYS A 440 8.62 -3.69 -13.16
N SER A 441 9.19 -2.89 -14.06
CA SER A 441 10.08 -1.79 -13.70
C SER A 441 9.38 -0.74 -12.85
N LYS A 442 8.13 -0.39 -13.14
CA LYS A 442 7.31 0.50 -12.32
C LYS A 442 7.10 -0.04 -10.91
N ASN A 443 6.75 -1.33 -10.78
CA ASN A 443 6.53 -1.97 -9.49
C ASN A 443 7.84 -2.09 -8.69
N MET A 444 8.96 -2.41 -9.34
CA MET A 444 10.28 -2.49 -8.72
C MET A 444 10.73 -1.12 -8.20
N LEU A 445 10.60 -0.09 -9.01
CA LEU A 445 10.96 1.29 -8.66
C LEU A 445 10.23 1.77 -7.41
N ASN A 446 8.91 1.56 -7.35
CA ASN A 446 8.12 1.89 -6.16
C ASN A 446 8.42 0.96 -4.97
N GLY A 447 8.75 -0.31 -5.25
CA GLY A 447 9.05 -1.32 -4.23
C GLY A 447 10.37 -1.08 -3.49
N ILE A 448 11.36 -0.41 -4.11
CA ILE A 448 12.63 -0.10 -3.45
C ILE A 448 12.40 0.78 -2.22
N TYR A 449 11.63 1.85 -2.36
CA TYR A 449 11.26 2.67 -1.21
C TYR A 449 10.50 1.85 -0.14
N GLY A 450 9.47 1.10 -0.55
CA GLY A 450 8.70 0.27 0.39
C GLY A 450 9.57 -0.78 1.12
N MET A 451 10.68 -1.20 0.52
CA MET A 451 11.64 -2.09 1.15
C MET A 451 12.43 -1.39 2.28
N THR A 452 12.83 -0.12 2.10
CA THR A 452 13.55 0.64 3.15
C THR A 452 12.68 0.82 4.39
N ALA A 453 11.37 1.04 4.22
CA ALA A 453 10.41 1.24 5.31
C ALA A 453 9.95 -0.06 6.01
N THR A 454 10.58 -1.20 5.72
CA THR A 454 10.22 -2.47 6.36
C THR A 454 10.69 -2.51 7.80
N ALA A 455 9.75 -2.67 8.75
CA ALA A 455 10.08 -2.79 10.17
C ALA A 455 11.04 -3.97 10.43
N ILE A 456 12.09 -3.73 11.20
CA ILE A 456 13.06 -4.74 11.65
C ILE A 456 12.45 -5.53 12.80
N ILE A 457 11.99 -4.84 13.83
CA ILE A 457 11.23 -5.39 14.95
C ILE A 457 9.78 -5.49 14.49
N ARG A 458 9.25 -6.69 14.45
CA ARG A 458 7.89 -6.97 13.97
C ARG A 458 7.02 -7.40 15.12
N ASP A 459 5.76 -6.98 15.08
CA ASP A 459 4.76 -7.46 16.01
C ASP A 459 4.68 -8.98 15.96
N LYS A 460 4.58 -9.60 17.11
CA LYS A 460 4.29 -11.03 17.28
C LYS A 460 2.77 -11.22 17.35
N PHE A 461 2.25 -12.16 16.60
CA PHE A 461 0.83 -12.55 16.69
C PHE A 461 0.75 -13.99 17.11
N GLU A 462 -0.09 -14.26 18.09
CA GLU A 462 -0.46 -15.63 18.51
C GLU A 462 -1.93 -15.84 18.26
N MET A 463 -2.28 -17.07 17.85
CA MET A 463 -3.67 -17.47 17.65
C MET A 463 -4.14 -18.12 18.95
N ASP A 464 -5.16 -17.53 19.58
CA ASP A 464 -5.79 -18.06 20.77
C ASP A 464 -6.69 -19.28 20.47
N ASP A 465 -7.23 -19.90 21.53
CA ASP A 465 -8.13 -21.06 21.42
C ASP A 465 -9.45 -20.73 20.69
N ASN A 466 -9.79 -19.45 20.57
CA ASN A 466 -10.95 -18.97 19.81
C ASN A 466 -10.61 -18.62 18.36
N TRP A 467 -9.42 -18.97 17.86
CA TRP A 467 -8.95 -18.71 16.49
C TRP A 467 -8.77 -17.23 16.15
N LYS A 468 -8.62 -16.40 17.17
CA LYS A 468 -8.32 -14.99 17.04
C LYS A 468 -6.82 -14.77 17.14
N LEU A 469 -6.27 -14.10 16.13
CA LEU A 469 -4.89 -13.61 16.19
C LEU A 469 -4.84 -12.39 17.12
N SER A 470 -4.16 -12.52 18.24
CA SER A 470 -3.88 -11.43 19.18
C SER A 470 -2.43 -10.97 19.05
N LYS A 471 -2.22 -9.66 19.13
CA LYS A 471 -0.89 -9.07 19.16
C LYS A 471 -0.30 -9.31 20.56
N GLN A 472 0.91 -9.86 20.63
CA GLN A 472 1.68 -10.02 21.85
C GLN A 472 2.55 -8.80 22.09
N GLU A 473 2.68 -8.40 23.34
CA GLU A 473 3.67 -7.39 23.74
C GLU A 473 5.08 -8.00 23.65
N LEU A 474 5.99 -7.26 23.04
CA LEU A 474 7.39 -7.66 22.93
C LEU A 474 8.13 -7.24 24.21
N THR A 475 9.00 -8.10 24.70
CA THR A 475 9.95 -7.75 25.74
C THR A 475 11.18 -7.04 25.14
N GLU A 476 11.97 -6.35 25.96
CA GLU A 476 13.25 -5.75 25.52
C GLU A 476 14.19 -6.81 24.92
N ASP A 477 14.23 -8.01 25.51
CA ASP A 477 15.02 -9.14 25.00
C ASP A 477 14.52 -9.61 23.61
N ASP A 478 13.20 -9.58 23.35
CA ASP A 478 12.64 -9.88 22.04
C ASP A 478 13.08 -8.85 20.99
N GLU A 479 13.07 -7.57 21.35
CA GLU A 479 13.49 -6.47 20.47
C GLU A 479 14.97 -6.55 20.16
N GLU A 480 15.82 -6.73 21.18
CA GLU A 480 17.27 -6.89 21.01
C GLU A 480 17.60 -8.13 20.15
N SER A 481 16.95 -9.24 20.43
CA SER A 481 17.10 -10.49 19.66
C SER A 481 16.71 -10.29 18.19
N ALA A 482 15.65 -9.52 17.90
CA ALA A 482 15.22 -9.21 16.55
C ALA A 482 16.24 -8.37 15.79
N LEU A 483 16.78 -7.30 16.41
CA LEU A 483 17.84 -6.46 15.85
C LEU A 483 19.12 -7.25 15.62
N ASN A 484 19.57 -8.00 16.61
CA ASN A 484 20.75 -8.83 16.51
C ASN A 484 20.65 -9.84 15.35
N ARG A 485 19.49 -10.50 15.21
CA ARG A 485 19.21 -11.42 14.10
C ARG A 485 19.22 -10.70 12.76
N TYR A 486 18.69 -9.48 12.70
CA TYR A 486 18.68 -8.68 11.48
C TYR A 486 20.09 -8.37 11.01
N TYR A 487 20.93 -7.81 11.89
CA TYR A 487 22.29 -7.43 11.53
C TYR A 487 23.25 -8.61 11.34
N ARG A 488 23.03 -9.74 12.01
CA ARG A 488 23.83 -10.97 11.79
C ARG A 488 23.53 -11.64 10.44
N SER A 489 22.33 -11.45 9.89
CA SER A 489 21.91 -12.13 8.66
C SER A 489 22.55 -11.49 7.43
N TYR A 490 23.26 -12.28 6.63
CA TYR A 490 23.76 -11.89 5.31
C TYR A 490 22.65 -11.67 4.26
N ASN A 491 21.40 -11.90 4.61
CA ASN A 491 20.25 -11.61 3.74
C ASN A 491 19.67 -10.20 3.94
N ASN A 492 20.11 -9.50 4.96
CA ASN A 492 19.72 -8.12 5.26
C ASN A 492 20.87 -7.18 4.88
N PHE A 493 20.51 -6.07 4.26
CA PHE A 493 21.47 -5.16 3.61
C PHE A 493 20.95 -3.71 3.56
N MET A 494 19.78 -3.42 4.17
CA MET A 494 19.14 -2.11 4.06
C MET A 494 19.01 -1.47 5.44
N PRO A 495 19.68 -0.33 5.69
CA PRO A 495 19.47 0.44 6.89
C PRO A 495 18.04 1.00 6.97
N TYR A 496 17.43 0.95 8.15
CA TYR A 496 16.07 1.48 8.36
C TYR A 496 16.00 3.00 8.20
N GLN A 497 17.08 3.68 8.54
CA GLN A 497 17.21 5.14 8.47
C GLN A 497 16.87 5.69 7.08
N TYR A 498 17.20 4.98 6.01
CA TYR A 498 16.91 5.40 4.65
C TYR A 498 15.41 5.66 4.38
N ALA A 499 14.53 4.98 5.12
CA ALA A 499 13.09 5.22 5.02
C ALA A 499 12.70 6.62 5.49
N ILE A 500 13.29 7.08 6.59
CA ILE A 500 12.98 8.37 7.21
C ILE A 500 13.34 9.48 6.23
N TRP A 501 14.60 9.51 5.75
CA TRP A 501 15.08 10.57 4.86
C TRP A 501 14.45 10.51 3.47
N THR A 502 14.14 9.32 2.93
CA THR A 502 13.40 9.24 1.66
C THR A 502 12.07 9.98 1.73
N THR A 503 11.30 9.78 2.82
CA THR A 503 10.01 10.44 2.97
C THR A 503 10.13 11.89 3.44
N ALA A 504 11.14 12.22 4.26
CA ALA A 504 11.38 13.58 4.71
C ALA A 504 11.78 14.49 3.55
N HIS A 505 12.71 14.07 2.69
CA HIS A 505 13.05 14.80 1.46
C HIS A 505 11.85 14.91 0.50
N ALA A 506 11.00 13.90 0.43
CA ALA A 506 9.80 14.00 -0.41
C ALA A 506 8.79 15.01 0.16
N ARG A 507 8.65 15.08 1.50
CA ARG A 507 7.85 16.13 2.15
C ARG A 507 8.46 17.51 1.96
N ASP A 508 9.77 17.65 2.12
CA ASP A 508 10.49 18.92 1.89
C ASP A 508 10.28 19.43 0.46
N ALA A 509 10.46 18.56 -0.54
CA ALA A 509 10.19 18.91 -1.93
C ALA A 509 8.72 19.28 -2.19
N LEU A 510 7.77 18.56 -1.57
CA LEU A 510 6.34 18.83 -1.70
C LEU A 510 5.96 20.18 -1.08
N TYR A 511 6.43 20.48 0.14
CA TYR A 511 6.17 21.78 0.78
C TYR A 511 6.83 22.92 0.01
N THR A 512 8.04 22.74 -0.52
CA THR A 512 8.66 23.72 -1.43
C THR A 512 7.79 23.95 -2.67
N MET A 513 7.23 22.90 -3.27
CA MET A 513 6.32 23.03 -4.42
C MET A 513 5.00 23.70 -4.01
N ILE A 514 4.47 23.44 -2.81
CA ILE A 514 3.28 24.13 -2.27
C ILE A 514 3.56 25.62 -2.14
N GLU A 515 4.69 26.03 -1.56
CA GLU A 515 5.04 27.45 -1.43
C GLU A 515 5.27 28.12 -2.80
N CYS A 516 5.71 27.38 -3.82
CA CYS A 516 5.78 27.89 -5.18
C CYS A 516 4.40 28.20 -5.81
N THR A 517 3.28 27.74 -5.21
CA THR A 517 1.93 28.12 -5.65
C THR A 517 1.53 29.52 -5.16
N GLY A 518 2.27 30.11 -4.24
CA GLY A 518 2.09 31.48 -3.76
C GLY A 518 2.62 32.51 -4.70
N ASP A 519 2.20 33.76 -4.50
CA ASP A 519 2.65 34.88 -5.33
C ASP A 519 3.96 35.51 -4.85
N ASN A 520 4.35 35.26 -3.60
CA ASN A 520 5.65 35.63 -3.04
C ASN A 520 6.21 34.50 -2.15
N ASP A 521 7.40 34.70 -1.61
CA ASP A 521 8.07 33.71 -0.72
C ASP A 521 7.82 33.98 0.76
N GLY A 522 7.05 35.02 1.10
CA GLY A 522 6.76 35.39 2.46
C GLY A 522 7.97 35.93 3.24
N ILE A 523 9.04 36.35 2.55
CA ILE A 523 10.19 36.98 3.19
C ILE A 523 9.91 38.48 3.28
N ASP A 524 10.00 39.04 4.48
CA ASP A 524 9.99 40.49 4.70
C ASP A 524 11.46 40.96 4.68
N ASP A 525 11.77 41.96 3.85
CA ASP A 525 13.12 42.49 3.67
C ASP A 525 13.72 43.16 4.94
N TYR A 526 12.89 43.33 5.99
CA TYR A 526 13.29 44.09 7.20
C TYR A 526 13.55 43.27 8.48
N ASN A 527 12.90 42.10 8.61
CA ASN A 527 13.12 41.18 9.73
C ASN A 527 12.90 39.75 9.23
N ASN A 528 13.83 38.84 9.46
CA ASN A 528 13.73 37.42 9.06
C ASN A 528 12.55 36.66 9.71
N ASP A 529 11.71 37.32 10.51
CA ASP A 529 10.53 36.74 11.16
C ASP A 529 9.27 36.95 10.33
N VAL A 530 8.96 36.00 9.48
CA VAL A 530 7.72 36.02 8.70
C VAL A 530 6.57 35.45 9.50
N TYR A 531 5.66 36.32 9.97
CA TYR A 531 4.45 35.93 10.69
C TYR A 531 3.23 35.71 9.80
N ASP A 532 3.24 36.24 8.57
CA ASP A 532 2.12 36.18 7.63
C ASP A 532 2.52 35.48 6.33
N LEU A 533 1.99 34.27 6.15
CA LEU A 533 2.19 33.43 4.96
C LEU A 533 0.95 33.40 4.05
N THR A 534 0.04 34.36 4.18
CA THR A 534 -1.23 34.39 3.42
C THR A 534 -0.96 34.35 1.92
N ASP A 535 -0.04 35.17 1.41
CA ASP A 535 0.28 35.20 -0.01
C ASP A 535 1.05 33.99 -0.52
N VAL A 536 1.70 33.25 0.39
CA VAL A 536 2.39 32.00 0.08
C VAL A 536 1.42 30.85 -0.13
N TYR A 537 0.31 30.77 0.65
CA TYR A 537 -0.62 29.65 0.60
C TYR A 537 -1.97 29.97 -0.07
N LYS A 538 -2.25 31.20 -0.47
CA LYS A 538 -3.59 31.62 -0.96
C LYS A 538 -4.07 30.89 -2.20
N ASN A 539 -3.17 30.43 -3.05
CA ASN A 539 -3.52 29.76 -4.31
C ASN A 539 -3.45 28.22 -4.21
N PHE A 540 -3.01 27.68 -3.07
CA PHE A 540 -2.93 26.24 -2.84
C PHE A 540 -4.31 25.64 -2.61
N LEU A 541 -4.65 24.56 -3.35
CA LEU A 541 -5.94 23.87 -3.23
C LEU A 541 -5.82 22.53 -2.52
N TYR A 542 -4.84 21.69 -2.92
CA TYR A 542 -4.73 20.31 -2.47
C TYR A 542 -3.37 19.72 -2.82
N CYS A 543 -2.90 18.79 -2.01
CA CYS A 543 -1.74 17.96 -2.34
C CYS A 543 -1.98 16.49 -1.97
N ASP A 544 -1.30 15.58 -2.69
CA ASP A 544 -1.28 14.16 -2.37
C ASP A 544 0.11 13.57 -2.66
N THR A 545 0.91 13.42 -1.62
CA THR A 545 2.22 12.75 -1.62
C THR A 545 3.28 13.40 -2.51
N ASP A 546 3.01 13.55 -3.78
CA ASP A 546 3.94 14.03 -4.82
C ASP A 546 3.27 14.97 -5.83
N SER A 547 2.03 15.33 -5.61
CA SER A 547 1.27 16.21 -6.49
C SER A 547 0.67 17.42 -5.78
N VAL A 548 0.51 18.53 -6.52
CA VAL A 548 -0.07 19.78 -6.04
C VAL A 548 -1.10 20.30 -7.02
N PHE A 549 -2.27 20.70 -6.50
CA PHE A 549 -3.34 21.40 -7.21
C PHE A 549 -3.40 22.86 -6.76
N TYR A 550 -3.44 23.78 -7.70
CA TYR A 550 -3.39 25.21 -7.37
C TYR A 550 -4.05 26.09 -8.42
N ILE A 551 -4.27 27.37 -8.05
CA ILE A 551 -4.72 28.43 -8.95
C ILE A 551 -3.47 29.13 -9.48
N GLU A 552 -3.27 29.12 -10.81
CA GLU A 552 -2.13 29.77 -11.44
C GLU A 552 -2.37 31.28 -11.57
N THR A 553 -1.35 32.04 -11.21
CA THR A 553 -1.21 33.47 -11.44
C THR A 553 0.05 33.73 -12.26
N THR A 554 0.28 34.98 -12.68
CA THR A 554 1.51 35.33 -13.42
C THR A 554 2.76 35.14 -12.54
N GLU A 555 2.62 35.48 -11.26
CA GLU A 555 3.70 35.47 -10.28
C GLU A 555 4.10 34.01 -9.94
N ASN A 556 3.12 33.17 -9.54
CA ASN A 556 3.42 31.81 -9.15
C ASN A 556 3.79 30.91 -10.35
N ALA A 557 3.37 31.24 -11.55
CA ALA A 557 3.82 30.53 -12.77
C ALA A 557 5.34 30.66 -12.96
N LYS A 558 5.92 31.83 -12.69
CA LYS A 558 7.38 32.05 -12.74
C LYS A 558 8.10 31.27 -11.63
N ARG A 559 7.58 31.32 -10.39
CA ARG A 559 8.13 30.58 -9.24
C ARG A 559 8.14 29.07 -9.51
N MET A 560 7.04 28.54 -9.97
CA MET A 560 6.90 27.13 -10.32
C MET A 560 7.83 26.72 -11.48
N GLN A 561 7.98 27.57 -12.48
CA GLN A 561 8.92 27.36 -13.57
C GLN A 561 10.38 27.33 -13.07
N ASN A 562 10.76 28.27 -12.21
CA ASN A 562 12.10 28.31 -11.62
C ASN A 562 12.38 27.04 -10.80
N TYR A 563 11.42 26.59 -10.00
CA TYR A 563 11.52 25.37 -9.23
C TYR A 563 11.65 24.14 -10.14
N GLN A 564 10.88 24.09 -11.22
CA GLN A 564 10.98 23.03 -12.22
C GLN A 564 12.37 22.98 -12.87
N ILE A 565 12.91 24.14 -13.26
CA ILE A 565 14.28 24.27 -13.81
C ILE A 565 15.32 23.82 -12.79
N TYR A 566 15.17 24.20 -11.52
CA TYR A 566 16.05 23.76 -10.44
C TYR A 566 16.06 22.24 -10.31
N CYS A 567 14.89 21.59 -10.24
CA CYS A 567 14.77 20.14 -10.16
C CYS A 567 15.39 19.45 -11.39
N ARG A 568 15.14 19.99 -12.59
CA ARG A 568 15.71 19.48 -13.86
C ARG A 568 17.23 19.54 -13.83
N ASN A 569 17.81 20.67 -13.43
CA ASN A 569 19.26 20.85 -13.38
C ASN A 569 19.92 19.88 -12.37
N ARG A 570 19.26 19.61 -11.23
CA ARG A 570 19.72 18.58 -10.28
C ARG A 570 19.74 17.19 -10.93
N ALA A 571 18.68 16.82 -11.64
CA ALA A 571 18.62 15.53 -12.33
C ALA A 571 19.70 15.42 -13.42
N ILE A 572 19.92 16.49 -14.20
CA ILE A 572 20.99 16.53 -15.20
C ILE A 572 22.37 16.35 -14.55
N LYS A 573 22.66 17.09 -13.48
CA LYS A 573 23.94 17.00 -12.75
C LYS A 573 24.21 15.58 -12.24
N ALA A 574 23.16 14.88 -11.80
CA ALA A 574 23.25 13.51 -11.30
C ALA A 574 23.16 12.43 -12.40
N GLY A 575 22.98 12.80 -13.67
CA GLY A 575 22.75 11.85 -14.76
C GLY A 575 21.42 11.08 -14.65
N ALA A 576 20.47 11.58 -13.86
CA ALA A 576 19.20 10.95 -13.52
C ALA A 576 18.08 11.38 -14.49
N TYR A 577 18.27 11.17 -15.78
CA TYR A 577 17.29 11.50 -16.81
C TYR A 577 17.33 10.50 -17.98
N VAL A 578 16.25 10.44 -18.73
CA VAL A 578 16.12 9.64 -19.95
C VAL A 578 15.33 10.46 -20.96
N ASP A 579 15.98 10.80 -22.07
CA ASP A 579 15.47 11.72 -23.09
C ASP A 579 15.04 13.06 -22.44
N ASP A 580 13.78 13.44 -22.56
CA ASP A 580 13.16 14.64 -21.98
C ASP A 580 12.53 14.44 -20.60
N LYS A 581 12.76 13.28 -19.96
CA LYS A 581 12.21 12.93 -18.65
C LYS A 581 13.27 13.01 -17.56
N TYR A 582 13.12 13.96 -16.68
CA TYR A 582 14.05 14.23 -15.58
C TYR A 582 13.46 13.72 -14.26
N LEU A 583 14.23 12.90 -13.55
CA LEU A 583 13.78 12.30 -12.29
C LEU A 583 13.59 13.39 -11.23
N GLY A 584 12.41 13.43 -10.61
CA GLY A 584 12.06 14.42 -9.60
C GLY A 584 11.67 15.79 -10.12
N GLU A 585 11.50 15.95 -11.43
CA GLU A 585 10.97 17.18 -12.01
C GLU A 585 9.45 17.24 -11.82
N PRO A 586 8.87 18.37 -11.33
CA PRO A 586 7.43 18.58 -11.34
C PRO A 586 6.93 18.78 -12.77
N THR A 587 6.05 17.90 -13.25
CA THR A 587 5.50 17.94 -14.61
C THR A 587 4.02 18.26 -14.59
N ASP A 588 3.52 18.88 -15.70
CA ASP A 588 2.10 19.16 -15.84
C ASP A 588 1.30 17.89 -16.09
N GLU A 589 0.27 17.69 -15.30
CA GLU A 589 -0.76 16.70 -15.48
C GLU A 589 -1.89 17.23 -16.41
N PRO A 590 -2.87 16.41 -16.85
CA PRO A 590 -3.95 16.86 -17.71
C PRO A 590 -4.64 18.11 -17.18
N GLN A 591 -4.98 19.03 -18.10
CA GLN A 591 -5.66 20.29 -17.76
C GLN A 591 -6.95 20.02 -16.98
N ILE A 592 -7.16 20.78 -15.91
CA ILE A 592 -8.39 20.76 -15.10
C ILE A 592 -9.14 22.09 -15.24
N THR A 593 -10.48 22.04 -15.14
CA THR A 593 -11.35 23.23 -15.23
C THR A 593 -12.24 23.42 -14.01
N ALA A 594 -12.34 22.41 -13.16
CA ALA A 594 -13.01 22.50 -11.88
C ALA A 594 -12.37 21.52 -10.90
N PHE A 595 -12.26 21.89 -9.64
CA PHE A 595 -11.70 21.10 -8.57
C PHE A 595 -12.49 21.29 -7.28
N ARG A 596 -12.73 20.21 -6.52
CA ARG A 596 -13.33 20.24 -5.19
C ARG A 596 -12.71 19.15 -4.35
N ALA A 597 -12.14 19.49 -3.21
CA ALA A 597 -11.68 18.54 -2.20
C ALA A 597 -12.44 18.77 -0.89
N ILE A 598 -12.71 17.69 -0.16
CA ILE A 598 -13.32 17.75 1.17
C ILE A 598 -12.22 17.56 2.23
N HIS A 599 -11.47 16.48 2.10
CA HIS A 599 -10.35 16.12 2.97
C HIS A 599 -9.34 15.26 2.20
N ALA A 600 -8.30 14.78 2.89
CA ALA A 600 -7.30 13.89 2.30
C ALA A 600 -7.95 12.70 1.56
N LYS A 601 -7.52 12.48 0.31
CA LYS A 601 -8.01 11.41 -0.59
C LYS A 601 -9.54 11.39 -0.77
N CYS A 602 -10.17 12.57 -0.72
CA CYS A 602 -11.59 12.78 -1.03
C CYS A 602 -11.75 14.05 -1.87
N TYR A 603 -11.68 13.88 -3.20
CA TYR A 603 -11.81 15.00 -4.13
C TYR A 603 -12.46 14.58 -5.45
N ALA A 604 -12.97 15.56 -6.18
CA ALA A 604 -13.42 15.44 -7.55
C ALA A 604 -12.81 16.55 -8.40
N MET A 605 -12.52 16.23 -9.66
CA MET A 605 -12.02 17.20 -10.63
C MET A 605 -12.62 16.99 -12.00
N ARG A 606 -12.71 18.06 -12.79
CA ARG A 606 -13.07 18.00 -14.20
C ARG A 606 -11.79 18.17 -15.00
N GLU A 607 -11.28 17.07 -15.53
CA GLU A 607 -9.99 16.99 -16.24
C GLU A 607 -10.14 16.63 -17.72
N TRP A 608 -9.15 17.00 -18.50
CA TRP A 608 -9.07 16.67 -19.92
C TRP A 608 -8.72 15.20 -20.13
N ASN A 609 -9.62 14.44 -20.71
CA ASN A 609 -9.38 13.05 -21.10
C ASN A 609 -8.85 13.00 -22.55
N LYS A 610 -7.54 12.72 -22.70
CA LYS A 610 -6.89 12.62 -24.01
C LYS A 610 -7.49 11.56 -24.91
N LYS A 611 -7.93 10.43 -24.32
CA LYS A 611 -8.53 9.31 -25.08
C LYS A 611 -9.88 9.66 -25.68
N HIS A 612 -10.67 10.45 -24.99
CA HIS A 612 -12.03 10.82 -25.41
C HIS A 612 -12.11 12.23 -26.01
N GLY A 613 -11.01 13.03 -25.97
CA GLY A 613 -10.97 14.39 -26.50
C GLY A 613 -11.93 15.38 -25.83
N LYS A 614 -12.26 15.19 -24.55
CA LYS A 614 -13.21 16.02 -23.79
C LYS A 614 -12.86 16.10 -22.30
N PHE A 615 -13.41 17.11 -21.63
CA PHE A 615 -13.35 17.20 -20.18
C PHE A 615 -14.31 16.21 -19.53
N GLU A 616 -13.81 15.38 -18.63
CA GLU A 616 -14.59 14.39 -17.89
C GLU A 616 -14.45 14.59 -16.38
N LEU A 617 -15.48 14.17 -15.65
CA LEU A 617 -15.43 14.15 -14.20
C LEU A 617 -14.63 12.95 -13.73
N ASN A 618 -13.64 13.20 -12.87
CA ASN A 618 -12.86 12.19 -12.16
C ASN A 618 -13.10 12.35 -10.66
N VAL A 619 -13.36 11.24 -9.97
CA VAL A 619 -13.68 11.23 -8.54
C VAL A 619 -12.75 10.26 -7.84
N VAL A 620 -12.03 10.74 -6.84
CA VAL A 620 -11.08 9.98 -6.03
C VAL A 620 -11.53 10.02 -4.58
N ILE A 621 -11.83 8.85 -4.01
CA ILE A 621 -12.26 8.72 -2.62
C ILE A 621 -11.61 7.48 -2.04
N ALA A 622 -10.89 7.64 -0.92
CA ALA A 622 -10.23 6.54 -0.24
C ALA A 622 -11.24 5.47 0.19
N GLY A 623 -10.91 4.21 -0.08
CA GLY A 623 -11.74 3.06 0.27
C GLY A 623 -12.94 2.81 -0.68
N ILE A 624 -13.07 3.57 -1.78
CA ILE A 624 -14.07 3.34 -2.81
C ILE A 624 -13.39 2.95 -4.13
N PRO A 625 -13.75 1.82 -4.76
CA PRO A 625 -13.29 1.47 -6.10
C PRO A 625 -13.75 2.52 -7.12
N LYS A 626 -12.95 2.77 -8.16
CA LYS A 626 -13.32 3.73 -9.23
C LYS A 626 -14.61 3.39 -9.95
N ALA A 627 -14.96 2.11 -10.00
CA ALA A 627 -16.22 1.60 -10.56
C ALA A 627 -16.66 0.34 -9.83
N ALA A 628 -17.96 0.13 -9.73
CA ALA A 628 -18.56 -1.05 -9.14
C ALA A 628 -19.65 -1.63 -10.03
N THR A 629 -19.85 -2.94 -9.93
CA THR A 629 -20.95 -3.65 -10.59
C THR A 629 -22.04 -3.89 -9.57
N LYS A 630 -23.26 -3.44 -9.87
CA LYS A 630 -24.46 -3.72 -9.07
C LYS A 630 -25.42 -4.55 -9.90
N TRP A 631 -25.97 -5.58 -9.31
CA TRP A 631 -26.99 -6.39 -9.96
C TRP A 631 -28.38 -5.77 -9.75
N VAL A 632 -29.08 -5.50 -10.83
CA VAL A 632 -30.45 -4.95 -10.82
C VAL A 632 -31.32 -5.83 -11.73
N ASN A 633 -32.34 -6.46 -11.15
CA ASN A 633 -33.23 -7.39 -11.86
C ASN A 633 -32.45 -8.48 -12.63
N GLY A 634 -31.44 -9.09 -12.01
CA GLY A 634 -30.63 -10.15 -12.60
C GLY A 634 -29.67 -9.70 -13.71
N LYS A 635 -29.47 -8.39 -13.91
CA LYS A 635 -28.54 -7.85 -14.90
C LYS A 635 -27.40 -7.05 -14.22
N PRO A 636 -26.14 -7.28 -14.60
CA PRO A 636 -25.01 -6.51 -14.06
C PRO A 636 -24.99 -5.10 -14.67
N ILE A 637 -25.02 -4.09 -13.83
CA ILE A 637 -24.85 -2.68 -14.22
C ILE A 637 -23.56 -2.18 -13.61
N LYS A 638 -22.56 -1.89 -14.44
CA LYS A 638 -21.30 -1.27 -14.01
C LYS A 638 -21.45 0.25 -14.03
N LYS A 639 -21.18 0.89 -12.88
CA LYS A 639 -21.26 2.33 -12.72
C LYS A 639 -19.97 2.87 -12.11
N THR A 640 -19.45 3.96 -12.65
CA THR A 640 -18.27 4.63 -12.10
C THR A 640 -18.66 5.61 -11.00
N ASN A 641 -17.73 5.97 -10.12
CA ASN A 641 -17.96 7.01 -9.10
C ASN A 641 -18.36 8.34 -9.73
N ALA A 642 -17.77 8.68 -10.89
CA ALA A 642 -18.14 9.87 -11.64
C ALA A 642 -19.60 9.84 -12.13
N GLN A 643 -20.08 8.69 -12.61
CA GLN A 643 -21.48 8.50 -13.02
C GLN A 643 -22.43 8.52 -11.83
N GLU A 644 -22.00 8.02 -10.67
CA GLU A 644 -22.79 8.09 -9.42
C GLU A 644 -22.93 9.53 -8.94
N LEU A 645 -21.81 10.24 -8.84
CA LEU A 645 -21.76 11.63 -8.39
C LEU A 645 -22.54 12.56 -9.36
N GLY A 646 -22.42 12.32 -10.67
CA GLY A 646 -23.07 13.09 -11.73
C GLY A 646 -22.51 14.49 -11.93
N LYS A 647 -22.35 15.28 -10.87
CA LYS A 647 -21.81 16.66 -10.90
C LYS A 647 -20.81 16.86 -9.79
N ILE A 648 -19.77 17.68 -10.03
CA ILE A 648 -18.72 17.96 -9.05
C ILE A 648 -19.29 18.58 -7.75
N ASP A 649 -20.33 19.38 -7.86
CA ASP A 649 -20.94 20.04 -6.70
C ASP A 649 -21.70 19.08 -5.77
N ASN A 650 -22.02 17.86 -6.27
CA ASN A 650 -22.60 16.81 -5.46
C ASN A 650 -21.57 16.12 -4.53
N LEU A 651 -20.26 16.40 -4.70
CA LEU A 651 -19.25 16.00 -3.74
C LEU A 651 -19.34 16.96 -2.53
N ALA A 652 -20.29 16.72 -1.69
CA ALA A 652 -20.57 17.50 -0.46
C ALA A 652 -20.54 16.54 0.73
N ASP A 653 -20.54 17.10 1.93
CA ASP A 653 -20.83 16.33 3.14
C ASP A 653 -22.17 15.64 2.95
N ASP A 654 -22.35 14.47 3.53
CA ASP A 654 -23.55 13.64 3.45
C ASP A 654 -23.83 12.94 2.11
N PHE A 655 -23.06 13.19 1.04
CA PHE A 655 -23.25 12.45 -0.19
C PHE A 655 -22.98 10.95 -0.01
N LYS A 656 -23.94 10.12 -0.40
CA LYS A 656 -23.87 8.66 -0.28
C LYS A 656 -23.55 8.03 -1.63
N PHE A 657 -22.43 7.33 -1.73
CA PHE A 657 -22.13 6.43 -2.84
C PHE A 657 -22.83 5.09 -2.61
N SER A 658 -23.97 4.89 -3.28
CA SER A 658 -24.84 3.71 -3.11
C SER A 658 -24.34 2.45 -3.83
N HIS A 659 -23.33 2.60 -4.69
CA HIS A 659 -22.72 1.50 -5.46
C HIS A 659 -21.24 1.34 -5.15
N CYS A 660 -20.82 1.68 -3.98
CA CYS A 660 -19.39 1.70 -3.63
C CYS A 660 -18.67 0.40 -3.95
N GLY A 661 -19.37 -0.71 -4.13
CA GLY A 661 -18.83 -1.99 -4.61
C GLY A 661 -17.62 -2.49 -3.83
N GLY A 662 -17.31 -1.82 -2.75
CA GLY A 662 -16.36 -2.29 -1.77
C GLY A 662 -17.06 -3.36 -0.97
N THR A 663 -16.60 -4.58 -1.08
CA THR A 663 -16.92 -5.61 -0.12
C THR A 663 -15.96 -5.46 1.05
N ARG A 664 -16.51 -5.28 2.23
CA ARG A 664 -15.76 -5.35 3.48
C ARG A 664 -15.95 -6.73 4.07
N CYS A 665 -14.85 -7.45 4.29
CA CYS A 665 -14.90 -8.64 5.10
C CYS A 665 -14.92 -8.23 6.58
N VAL A 666 -16.03 -8.55 7.26
CA VAL A 666 -16.17 -8.36 8.70
C VAL A 666 -15.95 -9.70 9.37
N TYR A 667 -15.01 -9.76 10.31
CA TYR A 667 -14.65 -10.98 11.01
C TYR A 667 -15.28 -11.00 12.41
N TYR A 668 -15.99 -12.08 12.71
CA TYR A 668 -16.59 -12.34 14.03
C TYR A 668 -15.82 -13.44 14.76
N GLU A 669 -15.96 -13.52 16.06
CA GLU A 669 -15.09 -14.35 16.91
C GLU A 669 -15.41 -15.85 16.88
N ARG A 670 -16.57 -16.30 16.37
CA ARG A 670 -16.99 -17.70 16.42
C ARG A 670 -17.64 -18.19 15.14
N PRO A 671 -17.22 -19.31 14.57
CA PRO A 671 -17.99 -20.01 13.54
C PRO A 671 -19.28 -20.55 14.15
N VAL A 672 -20.37 -20.49 13.39
CA VAL A 672 -21.71 -20.92 13.79
C VAL A 672 -22.23 -21.91 12.77
N GLU A 673 -22.75 -23.04 13.23
CA GLU A 673 -23.52 -23.95 12.39
C GLU A 673 -24.89 -23.32 12.09
N ILE A 674 -25.29 -23.29 10.82
CA ILE A 674 -26.55 -22.71 10.36
C ILE A 674 -27.45 -23.80 9.77
N ILE A 675 -28.67 -23.85 10.29
CA ILE A 675 -29.79 -24.55 9.66
C ILE A 675 -30.84 -23.49 9.35
N ASP A 676 -31.19 -23.29 8.07
CA ASP A 676 -32.22 -22.33 7.69
C ASP A 676 -33.63 -22.90 7.89
N ILE A 677 -34.65 -22.05 7.70
CA ILE A 677 -36.06 -22.42 7.86
C ILE A 677 -36.53 -23.47 6.84
N ASN A 678 -35.77 -23.71 5.78
CA ASN A 678 -36.06 -24.73 4.75
C ASN A 678 -35.28 -26.03 5.01
N GLY A 679 -34.55 -26.13 6.13
CA GLY A 679 -33.74 -27.27 6.49
C GLY A 679 -32.38 -27.38 5.81
N HIS A 680 -31.92 -26.31 5.13
CA HIS A 680 -30.57 -26.27 4.58
C HIS A 680 -29.56 -26.18 5.71
N THR A 681 -28.65 -27.13 5.73
CA THR A 681 -27.57 -27.17 6.73
C THR A 681 -26.27 -26.77 6.07
N THR A 682 -25.61 -25.75 6.61
CA THR A 682 -24.23 -25.45 6.26
C THR A 682 -23.31 -26.29 7.15
N GLU A 683 -22.21 -26.79 6.60
CA GLU A 683 -21.30 -27.60 7.36
C GLU A 683 -20.76 -26.83 8.56
N ILE A 684 -20.22 -25.65 8.33
CA ILE A 684 -19.89 -24.63 9.34
C ILE A 684 -19.96 -23.27 8.67
N ALA A 685 -20.73 -22.35 9.24
CA ALA A 685 -20.68 -20.96 8.85
C ALA A 685 -19.46 -20.28 9.47
N SER A 686 -18.71 -19.52 8.69
CA SER A 686 -17.63 -18.70 9.22
C SER A 686 -18.19 -17.46 9.89
N SER A 687 -17.41 -16.94 10.84
CA SER A 687 -17.60 -15.59 11.36
C SER A 687 -17.23 -14.47 10.38
N ALA A 688 -16.87 -14.78 9.15
CA ALA A 688 -16.57 -13.77 8.12
C ALA A 688 -17.80 -13.53 7.25
N VAL A 689 -18.11 -12.26 7.05
CA VAL A 689 -19.21 -11.79 6.19
C VAL A 689 -18.71 -10.74 5.21
N ILE A 690 -19.18 -10.82 3.98
CA ILE A 690 -19.00 -9.76 3.01
C ILE A 690 -20.15 -8.76 3.16
N GLU A 691 -19.83 -7.56 3.59
CA GLU A 691 -20.79 -6.45 3.60
C GLU A 691 -20.55 -5.54 2.41
N ASN A 692 -21.63 -5.17 1.71
CA ASN A 692 -21.59 -4.04 0.79
C ASN A 692 -21.50 -2.76 1.61
N ILE A 693 -20.45 -1.97 1.42
CA ILE A 693 -20.28 -0.70 2.12
C ILE A 693 -20.88 0.41 1.26
N ASP A 694 -21.96 0.97 1.74
CA ASP A 694 -22.36 2.31 1.34
C ASP A 694 -21.43 3.30 2.04
N LYS A 695 -20.68 4.12 1.29
CA LYS A 695 -19.85 5.15 1.89
C LYS A 695 -20.53 6.50 1.80
N VAL A 696 -20.74 7.08 2.97
CA VAL A 696 -21.15 8.48 3.12
C VAL A 696 -19.89 9.33 3.21
N ILE A 697 -19.80 10.37 2.41
CA ILE A 697 -18.77 11.40 2.57
C ILE A 697 -19.12 12.17 3.83
N SER A 698 -18.22 12.16 4.80
CA SER A 698 -18.40 12.92 6.01
C SER A 698 -17.23 13.85 6.26
N ASN A 699 -17.52 15.05 6.71
CA ASN A 699 -16.58 16.05 7.15
C ASN A 699 -16.08 15.82 8.58
N THR A 700 -16.22 14.61 9.13
CA THR A 700 -15.91 14.30 10.53
C THR A 700 -14.45 14.57 10.90
N MET A 701 -13.55 14.75 9.93
CA MET A 701 -12.17 15.15 10.21
C MET A 701 -12.07 16.61 10.67
N TYR A 702 -13.06 17.45 10.35
CA TYR A 702 -13.14 18.84 10.81
C TYR A 702 -13.87 18.98 12.14
N THR A 703 -14.61 17.97 12.59
CA THR A 703 -15.51 18.03 13.74
C THR A 703 -15.11 17.15 14.92
N LYS A 704 -14.00 16.43 14.85
CA LYS A 704 -13.50 15.67 16.01
C LYS A 704 -12.73 16.52 17.00
N GLY A 705 -13.43 17.34 17.69
CA GLY A 705 -13.15 18.00 18.94
C GLY A 705 -14.48 18.55 19.40
N ALA A 706 -14.94 18.17 20.57
CA ALA A 706 -16.32 18.38 21.03
C ALA A 706 -16.80 19.85 21.03
N ASP A 707 -15.90 20.83 20.85
CA ASP A 707 -16.20 22.26 20.94
C ASP A 707 -15.60 23.07 19.78
N TYR A 708 -15.40 22.44 18.63
CA TYR A 708 -14.82 23.13 17.50
C TYR A 708 -15.86 23.98 16.77
N THR A 709 -15.88 25.27 17.09
CA THR A 709 -16.27 26.30 16.14
C THR A 709 -15.15 26.34 15.09
N PRO A 710 -15.43 26.10 13.76
CA PRO A 710 -14.42 26.28 12.74
C PRO A 710 -13.74 27.60 13.01
N LEU A 711 -12.41 27.62 13.12
CA LEU A 711 -11.69 28.87 13.10
C LEU A 711 -12.21 29.61 11.87
N LYS A 712 -13.16 30.47 12.06
CA LYS A 712 -13.33 31.61 11.18
C LYS A 712 -11.96 32.25 11.28
N ILE A 713 -11.10 31.92 10.29
CA ILE A 713 -9.98 32.77 9.99
C ILE A 713 -10.68 34.10 9.88
N ARG A 714 -10.62 34.90 10.95
CA ARG A 714 -11.19 36.24 10.95
C ARG A 714 -10.45 36.90 9.79
N GLN A 715 -11.13 36.97 8.67
CA GLN A 715 -10.93 38.09 7.79
C GLN A 715 -11.35 39.28 8.63
N GLU A 716 -10.46 39.82 9.41
CA GLU A 716 -10.58 41.18 9.86
C GLU A 716 -10.45 42.00 8.58
N THR A 717 -11.63 42.21 7.97
CA THR A 717 -11.85 43.40 7.19
C THR A 717 -11.71 44.57 8.17
N GLU A 718 -10.55 45.18 8.15
CA GLU A 718 -10.35 46.64 8.18
C GLU A 718 -8.88 46.93 8.09
#